data_b20d2091fc1841b103b5ff86f08283fa
#
_entry.id   b20d2091fc1841b103b5ff86f08283fa
#
_cell.length_a   1.000
_cell.length_b   1.000
_cell.length_c   1.000
_cell.angle_alpha   90.00
_cell.angle_beta   90.00
_cell.angle_gamma   90.00
#
_symmetry.space_group_name_H-M   'P 1'
#
loop_
_entity.id
_entity.type
_entity.pdbx_description
1 polymer ?
#
loop_
_entity_poly.entity_id
_entity_poly.type
_entity_poly.pdbx_seq_one_letter_code
_entity_poly.pdbx_strand_id
1 'polypeptide(L)'
;MVGSFLLPLTTTLALRALGYAFPVPALGAVASLLFLFNEGNSMWGGNIPSTLAGEFSHSLGFGLAVLFVGLLYRRIESGRGWRSLAAILALAGLSHPVAFINGAAPGLFFLFDRQRFAANLRYLATVYLTAVLLMGFWLLPLVAKLGYATSINWTWNFTSWHELLPRILWPVAPLAALDALWVVVRPSPANRPGRYVLFSIVITAIAFYDATSVGLPEIRFVPFAQFLVILLALDLVARPLVRVPAAALPALALAAATVAWVQSSITYVPSWIKWNYEGFERKDTYPTLQRITEALRGKLQDPRIAYENSPLYERFGSMRVWEGLPRFSGRATLEGLLLQTPVTSPFIYYLQSLISTQGTGVIPGYFYPSVDPKRGTPRLDLFNARDMLAITPGVKKALDEDPRWQRTLDLPPYAIYHRKDLDGHYVRVPHYRPVMVETSRWKRDFHRWFTTDAALEVPIVAADSVPAAERTRFPLTSRSPTELPHVRLDGHCDIEEHLSHLQIEFTTTCPGLPHWIAVSYFPNWQVEGASRVYLASPAFMLVFPDRPHVRLTYRRITVDWLGIGASLVGLALCLTPARRRQVEVGEPAALDRRLNALRPYLVVAAVLVVLLATAGNVARAVLPRPIYMRGWRAFEKQEYARAIPYFEMATRLGGNSYPAAEGTFFRAASLLRMGKPAAALEGYRALTERFPDNVWVVESYYHVGLCLRQLGRLREAKAAFRYVTLSYPENRWAGFATDQLKQLREEARVRRTRG
;
A
#
# COMPACT_ATOMS: atom_id res chain seq x y z
N MET A 1 -5.99 -5.19 -21.15
CA MET A 1 -5.93 -4.41 -22.44
C MET A 1 -7.19 -3.60 -22.76
N VAL A 2 -8.40 -3.98 -22.31
CA VAL A 2 -9.65 -3.24 -22.61
C VAL A 2 -9.55 -1.75 -22.32
N GLY A 3 -8.97 -1.34 -21.17
CA GLY A 3 -8.81 0.06 -20.80
C GLY A 3 -7.96 0.87 -21.79
N SER A 4 -6.88 0.29 -22.31
CA SER A 4 -6.01 0.96 -23.28
C SER A 4 -6.73 1.18 -24.62
N PHE A 5 -7.53 0.23 -25.09
CA PHE A 5 -8.35 0.39 -26.30
C PHE A 5 -9.54 1.32 -26.09
N LEU A 6 -10.05 1.41 -24.86
CA LEU A 6 -11.19 2.26 -24.52
C LEU A 6 -10.80 3.75 -24.49
N LEU A 7 -9.55 4.10 -24.16
CA LEU A 7 -9.13 5.49 -23.96
C LEU A 7 -9.32 6.38 -25.19
N PRO A 8 -8.93 6.00 -26.42
CA PRO A 8 -9.19 6.83 -27.61
C PRO A 8 -10.69 7.09 -27.82
N LEU A 9 -11.54 6.07 -27.57
CA LEU A 9 -13.00 6.21 -27.69
C LEU A 9 -13.56 7.16 -26.62
N THR A 10 -13.18 6.96 -25.37
CA THR A 10 -13.67 7.82 -24.25
C THR A 10 -13.17 9.25 -24.40
N THR A 11 -11.96 9.45 -24.95
CA THR A 11 -11.41 10.78 -25.29
C THR A 11 -12.27 11.47 -26.35
N THR A 12 -12.60 10.75 -27.41
CA THR A 12 -13.50 11.26 -28.46
C THR A 12 -14.83 11.70 -27.90
N LEU A 13 -15.46 10.85 -27.08
CA LEU A 13 -16.75 11.13 -26.46
C LEU A 13 -16.68 12.27 -25.46
N ALA A 14 -15.60 12.38 -24.69
CA ALA A 14 -15.38 13.47 -23.75
C ALA A 14 -15.22 14.81 -24.47
N LEU A 15 -14.41 14.88 -25.54
CA LEU A 15 -14.24 16.10 -26.33
C LEU A 15 -15.54 16.53 -27.01
N ARG A 16 -16.33 15.58 -27.56
CA ARG A 16 -17.67 15.90 -28.07
C ARG A 16 -18.59 16.44 -26.98
N ALA A 17 -18.52 15.90 -25.78
CA ALA A 17 -19.29 16.36 -24.64
C ALA A 17 -18.85 17.74 -24.15
N LEU A 18 -17.57 18.08 -24.25
CA LEU A 18 -17.02 19.42 -23.99
C LEU A 18 -17.44 20.45 -25.06
N GLY A 19 -18.06 20.03 -26.18
CA GLY A 19 -18.57 20.91 -27.21
C GLY A 19 -17.69 21.05 -28.44
N TYR A 20 -16.61 20.28 -28.55
CA TYR A 20 -15.75 20.33 -29.73
C TYR A 20 -16.39 19.63 -30.94
N ALA A 21 -16.35 20.30 -32.10
CA ALA A 21 -16.81 19.74 -33.36
C ALA A 21 -15.68 18.95 -34.07
N PHE A 22 -16.05 18.15 -35.07
CA PHE A 22 -15.07 17.53 -35.95
C PHE A 22 -14.18 18.60 -36.61
N PRO A 23 -12.86 18.34 -36.71
CA PRO A 23 -12.12 17.10 -36.51
C PRO A 23 -11.47 16.93 -35.13
N VAL A 24 -11.67 17.83 -34.19
CA VAL A 24 -10.98 17.86 -32.88
C VAL A 24 -11.18 16.58 -32.06
N PRO A 25 -12.39 15.99 -31.92
CA PRO A 25 -12.54 14.72 -31.22
C PRO A 25 -11.77 13.56 -31.84
N ALA A 26 -11.67 13.52 -33.16
CA ALA A 26 -10.87 12.49 -33.86
C ALA A 26 -9.37 12.69 -33.64
N LEU A 27 -8.91 13.95 -33.69
CA LEU A 27 -7.53 14.29 -33.35
C LEU A 27 -7.20 13.94 -31.90
N GLY A 28 -8.15 14.12 -30.99
CA GLY A 28 -8.02 13.74 -29.59
C GLY A 28 -7.84 12.23 -29.39
N ALA A 29 -8.55 11.41 -30.17
CA ALA A 29 -8.34 9.97 -30.15
C ALA A 29 -6.90 9.60 -30.53
N VAL A 30 -6.35 10.24 -31.58
CA VAL A 30 -4.96 10.03 -31.99
C VAL A 30 -3.98 10.59 -30.96
N ALA A 31 -4.25 11.79 -30.42
CA ALA A 31 -3.38 12.40 -29.40
C ALA A 31 -3.32 11.58 -28.10
N SER A 32 -4.36 10.79 -27.77
CA SER A 32 -4.33 9.88 -26.64
C SER A 32 -3.23 8.82 -26.73
N LEU A 33 -2.69 8.55 -27.93
CA LEU A 33 -1.55 7.65 -28.13
C LEU A 33 -0.27 8.19 -27.46
N LEU A 34 -0.10 9.52 -27.38
CA LEU A 34 1.00 10.13 -26.64
C LEU A 34 1.04 9.69 -25.16
N PHE A 35 -0.12 9.53 -24.58
CA PHE A 35 -0.25 9.03 -23.21
C PHE A 35 -0.14 7.49 -23.16
N LEU A 36 -0.82 6.78 -24.04
CA LEU A 36 -0.84 5.32 -24.05
C LEU A 36 0.56 4.73 -24.24
N PHE A 37 1.36 5.32 -25.11
CA PHE A 37 2.74 4.89 -25.41
C PHE A 37 3.81 5.64 -24.61
N ASN A 38 3.42 6.32 -23.52
CA ASN A 38 4.38 6.93 -22.63
C ASN A 38 5.19 5.87 -21.88
N GLU A 39 6.41 5.61 -22.34
CA GLU A 39 7.35 4.65 -21.75
C GLU A 39 8.12 5.21 -20.54
N GLY A 40 8.02 6.50 -20.26
CA GLY A 40 8.68 7.12 -19.12
C GLY A 40 8.13 6.69 -17.76
N ASN A 41 6.91 6.17 -17.73
CA ASN A 41 6.20 5.82 -16.51
C ASN A 41 5.55 4.44 -16.65
N SER A 42 6.16 3.42 -16.09
CA SER A 42 5.53 2.13 -15.86
C SER A 42 4.97 2.07 -14.42
N MET A 43 3.91 1.34 -14.16
CA MET A 43 3.28 1.15 -12.84
C MET A 43 2.62 2.40 -12.21
N TRP A 44 2.51 3.54 -12.91
CA TRP A 44 1.78 4.72 -12.39
C TRP A 44 0.30 4.67 -12.73
N GLY A 45 -0.07 3.93 -13.77
CA GLY A 45 -1.44 3.65 -14.18
C GLY A 45 -1.86 4.35 -15.48
N GLY A 46 -2.85 3.77 -16.13
CA GLY A 46 -3.55 4.33 -17.30
C GLY A 46 -2.90 4.06 -18.66
N ASN A 47 -1.58 4.03 -18.78
CA ASN A 47 -0.85 3.81 -20.03
C ASN A 47 -0.60 2.31 -20.32
N ILE A 48 -0.05 1.99 -21.50
CA ILE A 48 0.26 0.61 -21.91
C ILE A 48 1.33 -0.01 -21.00
N PRO A 49 2.47 0.64 -20.71
CA PRO A 49 3.46 0.07 -19.79
C PRO A 49 2.88 -0.31 -18.42
N SER A 50 2.07 0.55 -17.82
CA SER A 50 1.41 0.23 -16.55
C SER A 50 0.42 -0.92 -16.69
N THR A 51 -0.30 -1.01 -17.80
CA THR A 51 -1.21 -2.13 -18.10
C THR A 51 -0.45 -3.45 -18.22
N LEU A 52 0.70 -3.46 -18.90
CA LEU A 52 1.59 -4.63 -19.02
C LEU A 52 2.20 -5.04 -17.68
N ALA A 53 2.46 -4.07 -16.79
CA ALA A 53 2.94 -4.31 -15.43
C ALA A 53 1.86 -4.83 -14.46
N GLY A 54 0.58 -4.95 -14.91
CA GLY A 54 -0.52 -5.49 -14.08
C GLY A 54 -1.57 -4.46 -13.65
N GLU A 55 -1.41 -3.17 -13.97
CA GLU A 55 -2.35 -2.08 -13.61
C GLU A 55 -3.55 -1.99 -14.58
N PHE A 56 -4.03 -3.11 -15.09
CA PHE A 56 -5.08 -3.16 -16.10
C PHE A 56 -6.44 -2.65 -15.58
N SER A 57 -6.73 -2.79 -14.30
CA SER A 57 -7.94 -2.25 -13.69
C SER A 57 -7.89 -0.71 -13.63
N HIS A 58 -6.74 -0.13 -13.29
CA HIS A 58 -6.54 1.32 -13.33
C HIS A 58 -6.72 1.88 -14.74
N SER A 59 -6.19 1.20 -15.76
CA SER A 59 -6.36 1.63 -17.16
C SER A 59 -7.82 1.68 -17.59
N LEU A 60 -8.66 0.74 -17.14
CA LEU A 60 -10.11 0.77 -17.36
C LEU A 60 -10.76 1.96 -16.63
N GLY A 61 -10.48 2.10 -15.35
CA GLY A 61 -10.99 3.21 -14.53
C GLY A 61 -10.59 4.58 -15.07
N PHE A 62 -9.37 4.70 -15.60
CA PHE A 62 -8.85 5.92 -16.21
C PHE A 62 -9.67 6.37 -17.42
N GLY A 63 -9.95 5.46 -18.36
CA GLY A 63 -10.81 5.75 -19.50
C GLY A 63 -12.23 6.15 -19.09
N LEU A 64 -12.79 5.50 -18.07
CA LEU A 64 -14.09 5.86 -17.51
C LEU A 64 -14.08 7.23 -16.82
N ALA A 65 -13.00 7.60 -16.13
CA ALA A 65 -12.84 8.91 -15.51
C ALA A 65 -12.79 10.02 -16.57
N VAL A 66 -12.05 9.81 -17.67
CA VAL A 66 -12.01 10.75 -18.81
C VAL A 66 -13.41 10.94 -19.42
N LEU A 67 -14.14 9.86 -19.63
CA LEU A 67 -15.52 9.90 -20.13
C LEU A 67 -16.44 10.65 -19.16
N PHE A 68 -16.33 10.37 -17.87
CA PHE A 68 -17.12 11.00 -16.83
C PHE A 68 -16.91 12.52 -16.84
N VAL A 69 -15.66 12.99 -16.87
CA VAL A 69 -15.29 14.42 -16.86
C VAL A 69 -15.96 15.14 -18.03
N GLY A 70 -15.89 14.58 -19.25
CA GLY A 70 -16.55 15.19 -20.41
C GLY A 70 -18.07 15.19 -20.30
N LEU A 71 -18.67 14.06 -19.92
CA LEU A 71 -20.13 13.95 -19.80
C LEU A 71 -20.68 14.79 -18.66
N LEU A 72 -19.96 14.94 -17.55
CA LEU A 72 -20.36 15.82 -16.44
C LEU A 72 -20.46 17.26 -16.91
N TYR A 73 -19.45 17.75 -17.63
CA TYR A 73 -19.44 19.09 -18.19
C TYR A 73 -20.72 19.43 -18.97
N ARG A 74 -21.14 18.50 -19.86
CA ARG A 74 -22.34 18.67 -20.67
C ARG A 74 -23.65 18.56 -19.89
N ARG A 75 -23.72 17.60 -18.95
CA ARG A 75 -24.98 17.20 -18.33
C ARG A 75 -25.37 18.03 -17.11
N ILE A 76 -24.42 18.61 -16.41
CA ILE A 76 -24.67 19.40 -15.22
C ILE A 76 -25.54 20.65 -15.53
N GLU A 77 -25.39 21.22 -16.73
CA GLU A 77 -26.21 22.38 -17.17
C GLU A 77 -27.66 21.96 -17.40
N SER A 78 -27.91 20.81 -17.95
CA SER A 78 -29.27 20.31 -18.20
C SER A 78 -29.95 19.70 -16.96
N GLY A 79 -29.19 19.39 -15.91
CA GLY A 79 -29.67 18.66 -14.73
C GLY A 79 -30.11 17.22 -15.01
N ARG A 80 -29.83 16.71 -16.22
CA ARG A 80 -30.27 15.37 -16.68
C ARG A 80 -29.13 14.37 -16.71
N GLY A 81 -29.45 13.07 -16.83
CA GLY A 81 -28.47 12.00 -17.04
C GLY A 81 -27.57 11.68 -15.84
N TRP A 82 -27.94 12.10 -14.65
CA TRP A 82 -27.18 11.85 -13.42
C TRP A 82 -27.00 10.35 -13.12
N ARG A 83 -27.97 9.48 -13.51
CA ARG A 83 -27.92 8.03 -13.29
C ARG A 83 -26.74 7.39 -14.01
N SER A 84 -26.60 7.67 -15.30
CA SER A 84 -25.49 7.12 -16.08
C SER A 84 -24.13 7.73 -15.64
N LEU A 85 -24.11 8.97 -15.16
CA LEU A 85 -22.91 9.54 -14.53
C LEU A 85 -22.57 8.80 -13.25
N ALA A 86 -23.55 8.57 -12.37
CA ALA A 86 -23.33 7.79 -11.15
C ALA A 86 -22.81 6.38 -11.45
N ALA A 87 -23.40 5.69 -12.45
CA ALA A 87 -22.95 4.37 -12.86
C ALA A 87 -21.52 4.38 -13.42
N ILE A 88 -21.18 5.35 -14.30
CA ILE A 88 -19.81 5.47 -14.85
C ILE A 88 -18.80 5.76 -13.74
N LEU A 89 -19.13 6.66 -12.81
CA LEU A 89 -18.25 7.01 -11.70
C LEU A 89 -18.07 5.83 -10.72
N ALA A 90 -19.15 5.08 -10.45
CA ALA A 90 -19.07 3.87 -9.64
C ALA A 90 -18.19 2.79 -10.29
N LEU A 91 -18.35 2.56 -11.60
CA LEU A 91 -17.52 1.63 -12.36
C LEU A 91 -16.05 2.07 -12.38
N ALA A 92 -15.78 3.39 -12.52
CA ALA A 92 -14.43 3.91 -12.40
C ALA A 92 -13.83 3.64 -11.01
N GLY A 93 -14.60 3.86 -9.95
CA GLY A 93 -14.19 3.60 -8.56
C GLY A 93 -13.98 2.12 -8.24
N LEU A 94 -14.86 1.25 -8.72
CA LEU A 94 -14.70 -0.21 -8.61
C LEU A 94 -13.50 -0.74 -9.40
N SER A 95 -13.16 -0.06 -10.51
CA SER A 95 -11.94 -0.37 -11.25
C SER A 95 -10.69 0.09 -10.50
N HIS A 96 -10.68 1.33 -9.98
CA HIS A 96 -9.58 1.87 -9.19
C HIS A 96 -10.02 3.11 -8.36
N PRO A 97 -9.73 3.17 -7.04
CA PRO A 97 -10.17 4.30 -6.18
C PRO A 97 -9.69 5.67 -6.67
N VAL A 98 -8.47 5.78 -7.17
CA VAL A 98 -7.93 7.04 -7.72
C VAL A 98 -8.69 7.47 -8.97
N ALA A 99 -9.19 6.55 -9.79
CA ALA A 99 -10.00 6.89 -10.95
C ALA A 99 -11.35 7.52 -10.56
N PHE A 100 -11.94 7.10 -9.41
CA PHE A 100 -13.10 7.79 -8.84
C PHE A 100 -12.80 9.25 -8.50
N ILE A 101 -11.68 9.49 -7.82
CA ILE A 101 -11.28 10.84 -7.40
C ILE A 101 -10.97 11.72 -8.62
N ASN A 102 -10.20 11.18 -9.59
CA ASN A 102 -9.87 11.85 -10.84
C ASN A 102 -11.10 12.22 -11.67
N GLY A 103 -12.15 11.40 -11.62
CA GLY A 103 -13.44 11.73 -12.25
C GLY A 103 -14.22 12.77 -11.45
N ALA A 104 -14.33 12.59 -10.14
CA ALA A 104 -15.21 13.38 -9.28
C ALA A 104 -14.66 14.80 -8.99
N ALA A 105 -13.35 14.94 -8.71
CA ALA A 105 -12.76 16.21 -8.27
C ALA A 105 -12.92 17.36 -9.30
N PRO A 106 -12.80 17.15 -10.62
CA PRO A 106 -13.09 18.18 -11.61
C PRO A 106 -14.49 18.81 -11.49
N GLY A 107 -15.47 18.08 -10.98
CA GLY A 107 -16.83 18.58 -10.76
C GLY A 107 -16.91 19.78 -9.82
N LEU A 108 -15.93 19.96 -8.94
CA LEU A 108 -15.86 21.12 -8.04
C LEU A 108 -15.80 22.46 -8.81
N PHE A 109 -15.33 22.46 -10.06
CA PHE A 109 -15.36 23.62 -10.96
C PHE A 109 -16.73 24.31 -11.02
N PHE A 110 -17.79 23.52 -11.04
CA PHE A 110 -19.16 24.04 -11.19
C PHE A 110 -19.70 24.69 -9.91
N LEU A 111 -19.07 24.49 -8.77
CA LEU A 111 -19.42 25.16 -7.51
C LEU A 111 -18.94 26.62 -7.46
N PHE A 112 -18.08 27.03 -8.38
CA PHE A 112 -17.68 28.44 -8.53
C PHE A 112 -18.71 29.27 -9.28
N ASP A 113 -19.72 28.65 -9.92
CA ASP A 113 -20.82 29.37 -10.57
C ASP A 113 -21.80 29.95 -9.52
N ARG A 114 -21.82 31.27 -9.40
CA ARG A 114 -22.63 31.98 -8.38
C ARG A 114 -24.14 31.77 -8.55
N GLN A 115 -24.60 31.77 -9.79
CA GLN A 115 -26.03 31.69 -10.08
C GLN A 115 -26.58 30.27 -9.93
N ARG A 116 -25.77 29.28 -10.15
CA ARG A 116 -26.18 27.86 -10.19
C ARG A 116 -25.60 27.03 -9.05
N PHE A 117 -24.99 27.62 -8.04
CA PHE A 117 -24.30 26.92 -6.96
C PHE A 117 -25.16 25.80 -6.32
N ALA A 118 -26.37 26.15 -5.84
CA ALA A 118 -27.23 25.18 -5.16
C ALA A 118 -27.72 24.08 -6.10
N ALA A 119 -28.03 24.39 -7.35
CA ALA A 119 -28.44 23.40 -8.35
C ALA A 119 -27.29 22.47 -8.71
N ASN A 120 -26.07 22.98 -8.90
CA ASN A 120 -24.89 22.25 -9.20
C ASN A 120 -24.48 21.36 -8.01
N LEU A 121 -24.53 21.89 -6.77
CA LEU A 121 -24.25 21.15 -5.55
C LEU A 121 -25.19 19.94 -5.40
N ARG A 122 -26.50 20.15 -5.57
CA ARG A 122 -27.47 19.05 -5.51
C ARG A 122 -27.24 18.02 -6.60
N TYR A 123 -26.96 18.47 -7.83
CA TYR A 123 -26.66 17.55 -8.92
C TYR A 123 -25.43 16.71 -8.65
N LEU A 124 -24.31 17.32 -8.24
CA LEU A 124 -23.08 16.62 -7.88
C LEU A 124 -23.30 15.68 -6.70
N ALA A 125 -23.99 16.14 -5.64
CA ALA A 125 -24.33 15.30 -4.50
C ALA A 125 -25.15 14.09 -4.92
N THR A 126 -26.15 14.26 -5.80
CA THR A 126 -26.94 13.14 -6.31
C THR A 126 -26.09 12.14 -7.07
N VAL A 127 -25.21 12.61 -7.97
CA VAL A 127 -24.31 11.73 -8.75
C VAL A 127 -23.34 10.99 -7.81
N TYR A 128 -22.68 11.71 -6.91
CA TYR A 128 -21.61 11.13 -6.08
C TYR A 128 -22.16 10.22 -5.00
N LEU A 129 -23.22 10.62 -4.30
CA LEU A 129 -23.84 9.74 -3.29
C LEU A 129 -24.41 8.46 -3.92
N THR A 130 -25.03 8.58 -5.10
CA THR A 130 -25.51 7.38 -5.82
C THR A 130 -24.35 6.51 -6.27
N ALA A 131 -23.25 7.07 -6.76
CA ALA A 131 -22.06 6.31 -7.11
C ALA A 131 -21.46 5.58 -5.89
N VAL A 132 -21.39 6.25 -4.74
CA VAL A 132 -20.93 5.66 -3.47
C VAL A 132 -21.88 4.54 -3.01
N LEU A 133 -23.21 4.76 -3.13
CA LEU A 133 -24.18 3.71 -2.82
C LEU A 133 -24.01 2.48 -3.74
N LEU A 134 -23.83 2.68 -5.04
CA LEU A 134 -23.57 1.57 -5.99
C LEU A 134 -22.32 0.76 -5.63
N MET A 135 -21.32 1.40 -5.05
CA MET A 135 -20.07 0.78 -4.57
C MET A 135 -20.19 0.21 -3.15
N GLY A 136 -21.33 0.38 -2.49
CA GLY A 136 -21.53 0.09 -1.07
C GLY A 136 -21.13 -1.34 -0.67
N PHE A 137 -21.43 -2.35 -1.51
CA PHE A 137 -21.10 -3.75 -1.27
C PHE A 137 -19.61 -4.03 -1.08
N TRP A 138 -18.75 -3.16 -1.63
CA TRP A 138 -17.30 -3.23 -1.53
C TRP A 138 -16.76 -2.16 -0.57
N LEU A 139 -17.22 -0.91 -0.71
CA LEU A 139 -16.65 0.24 0.01
C LEU A 139 -16.95 0.17 1.52
N LEU A 140 -18.17 -0.19 1.91
CA LEU A 140 -18.54 -0.23 3.33
C LEU A 140 -17.77 -1.31 4.10
N PRO A 141 -17.68 -2.57 3.62
CA PRO A 141 -16.80 -3.57 4.21
C PRO A 141 -15.33 -3.19 4.23
N LEU A 142 -14.83 -2.56 3.14
CA LEU A 142 -13.44 -2.09 3.06
C LEU A 142 -13.13 -1.12 4.19
N VAL A 143 -13.93 -0.05 4.33
CA VAL A 143 -13.71 1.00 5.35
C VAL A 143 -13.81 0.41 6.76
N ALA A 144 -14.81 -0.43 7.03
CA ALA A 144 -15.01 -1.03 8.34
C ALA A 144 -13.88 -2.00 8.74
N LYS A 145 -13.20 -2.60 7.74
CA LYS A 145 -12.17 -3.63 7.98
C LYS A 145 -10.74 -3.14 7.69
N LEU A 146 -10.53 -1.85 7.44
CA LEU A 146 -9.19 -1.29 7.19
C LEU A 146 -8.18 -1.61 8.32
N GLY A 147 -8.66 -1.78 9.54
CA GLY A 147 -7.83 -2.21 10.68
C GLY A 147 -7.13 -3.56 10.47
N TYR A 148 -7.65 -4.41 9.60
CA TYR A 148 -7.10 -5.74 9.26
C TYR A 148 -6.38 -5.78 7.91
N ALA A 149 -6.00 -4.63 7.38
CA ALA A 149 -5.16 -4.50 6.20
C ALA A 149 -3.83 -3.83 6.54
N THR A 150 -2.82 -4.06 5.72
CA THR A 150 -1.55 -3.35 5.81
C THR A 150 -1.61 -2.10 4.93
N SER A 151 -1.28 -0.95 5.50
CA SER A 151 -1.20 0.31 4.74
C SER A 151 0.15 0.41 4.03
N ILE A 152 0.12 0.73 2.74
CA ILE A 152 1.31 1.02 1.95
C ILE A 152 1.45 2.53 1.88
N ASN A 153 2.26 3.09 2.76
CA ASN A 153 2.51 4.54 2.82
C ASN A 153 3.80 4.87 2.04
N TRP A 154 3.81 4.55 0.75
CA TRP A 154 4.91 4.98 -0.12
C TRP A 154 4.69 6.42 -0.54
N THR A 155 5.75 7.20 -0.47
CA THR A 155 5.84 8.53 -1.05
C THR A 155 6.81 8.48 -2.23
N TRP A 156 6.39 8.97 -3.38
CA TRP A 156 7.24 9.03 -4.54
C TRP A 156 8.11 10.30 -4.49
N ASN A 157 9.40 10.12 -4.63
CA ASN A 157 10.35 11.22 -4.71
C ASN A 157 10.79 11.39 -6.17
N PHE A 158 10.35 12.47 -6.81
CA PHE A 158 10.82 12.79 -8.15
C PHE A 158 12.31 13.10 -8.13
N THR A 159 13.06 12.40 -8.97
CA THR A 159 14.50 12.61 -9.15
C THR A 159 14.78 13.59 -10.29
N SER A 160 13.85 13.72 -11.23
CA SER A 160 13.94 14.58 -12.39
C SER A 160 12.58 15.10 -12.82
N TRP A 161 12.55 16.33 -13.36
CA TRP A 161 11.35 16.90 -13.98
C TRP A 161 10.86 16.08 -15.20
N HIS A 162 11.74 15.29 -15.83
CA HIS A 162 11.37 14.38 -16.92
C HIS A 162 10.38 13.29 -16.51
N GLU A 163 10.32 12.96 -15.24
CA GLU A 163 9.31 12.02 -14.73
C GLU A 163 7.91 12.63 -14.82
N LEU A 164 7.77 13.93 -14.49
CA LEU A 164 6.50 14.64 -14.61
C LEU A 164 6.13 14.94 -16.06
N LEU A 165 7.11 15.28 -16.88
CA LEU A 165 6.95 15.62 -18.29
C LEU A 165 7.87 14.77 -19.17
N PRO A 166 7.54 13.48 -19.43
CA PRO A 166 8.31 12.59 -20.30
C PRO A 166 8.45 13.14 -21.72
N ARG A 167 9.53 12.76 -22.40
CA ARG A 167 9.88 13.25 -23.74
C ARG A 167 8.72 13.17 -24.75
N ILE A 168 7.91 12.14 -24.68
CA ILE A 168 6.77 11.94 -25.59
C ILE A 168 5.73 13.07 -25.48
N LEU A 169 5.64 13.76 -24.33
CA LEU A 169 4.72 14.88 -24.09
C LEU A 169 5.33 16.25 -24.45
N TRP A 170 6.61 16.34 -24.79
CA TRP A 170 7.24 17.63 -25.05
C TRP A 170 6.60 18.45 -26.17
N PRO A 171 6.10 17.88 -27.30
CA PRO A 171 5.42 18.68 -28.32
C PRO A 171 4.12 19.34 -27.85
N VAL A 172 3.43 18.73 -26.91
CA VAL A 172 2.11 19.25 -26.41
C VAL A 172 2.25 20.16 -25.20
N ALA A 173 3.33 20.05 -24.43
CA ALA A 173 3.53 20.84 -23.22
C ALA A 173 3.54 22.37 -23.45
N PRO A 174 4.28 22.94 -24.44
CA PRO A 174 4.24 24.37 -24.70
C PRO A 174 2.87 24.83 -25.19
N LEU A 175 2.15 24.01 -25.96
CA LEU A 175 0.79 24.32 -26.42
C LEU A 175 -0.17 24.39 -25.23
N ALA A 176 -0.08 23.45 -24.31
CA ALA A 176 -0.89 23.45 -23.08
C ALA A 176 -0.57 24.66 -22.20
N ALA A 177 0.71 25.03 -22.05
CA ALA A 177 1.12 26.21 -21.29
C ALA A 177 0.58 27.52 -21.92
N LEU A 178 0.64 27.65 -23.23
CA LEU A 178 0.05 28.78 -23.95
C LEU A 178 -1.47 28.82 -23.78
N ASP A 179 -2.14 27.66 -23.84
CA ASP A 179 -3.58 27.61 -23.63
C ASP A 179 -3.95 27.94 -22.19
N ALA A 180 -3.22 27.45 -21.20
CA ALA A 180 -3.41 27.79 -19.81
C ALA A 180 -3.37 29.32 -19.59
N LEU A 181 -2.36 29.98 -20.16
CA LEU A 181 -2.25 31.42 -20.11
C LEU A 181 -3.43 32.10 -20.83
N TRP A 182 -3.80 31.64 -22.01
CA TRP A 182 -4.89 32.20 -22.80
C TRP A 182 -6.24 32.14 -22.08
N VAL A 183 -6.59 30.98 -21.51
CA VAL A 183 -7.90 30.79 -20.84
C VAL A 183 -8.02 31.54 -19.52
N VAL A 184 -6.87 31.85 -18.88
CA VAL A 184 -6.81 32.70 -17.68
C VAL A 184 -6.93 34.18 -18.04
N VAL A 185 -6.17 34.67 -19.04
CA VAL A 185 -6.14 36.08 -19.40
C VAL A 185 -7.39 36.50 -20.15
N ARG A 186 -8.03 35.58 -20.87
CA ARG A 186 -9.26 35.86 -21.65
C ARG A 186 -10.46 35.01 -21.16
N PRO A 187 -11.06 35.30 -20.02
CA PRO A 187 -12.17 34.53 -19.46
C PRO A 187 -13.47 34.78 -20.23
N SER A 188 -13.65 34.12 -21.37
CA SER A 188 -14.88 34.15 -22.17
C SER A 188 -15.67 32.83 -22.04
N PRO A 189 -16.97 32.81 -22.36
CA PRO A 189 -17.74 31.57 -22.43
C PRO A 189 -17.14 30.53 -23.38
N ALA A 190 -16.58 30.97 -24.52
CA ALA A 190 -15.94 30.13 -25.49
C ALA A 190 -14.71 29.40 -24.93
N ASN A 191 -14.02 29.96 -23.93
CA ASN A 191 -12.84 29.39 -23.28
C ASN A 191 -13.21 28.59 -22.01
N ARG A 192 -14.48 28.33 -21.73
CA ARG A 192 -14.94 27.60 -20.55
C ARG A 192 -14.48 26.14 -20.54
N PRO A 193 -14.46 25.39 -21.67
CA PRO A 193 -13.90 24.04 -21.69
C PRO A 193 -12.42 24.01 -21.30
N GLY A 194 -11.58 24.86 -21.87
CA GLY A 194 -10.15 24.95 -21.51
C GLY A 194 -9.94 25.32 -20.04
N ARG A 195 -10.73 26.26 -19.49
CA ARG A 195 -10.69 26.59 -18.04
C ARG A 195 -11.09 25.40 -17.17
N TYR A 196 -12.07 24.60 -17.59
CA TYR A 196 -12.46 23.38 -16.89
C TYR A 196 -11.35 22.34 -16.89
N VAL A 197 -10.69 22.12 -18.02
CA VAL A 197 -9.53 21.21 -18.13
C VAL A 197 -8.37 21.73 -17.29
N LEU A 198 -8.04 23.02 -17.34
CA LEU A 198 -7.01 23.63 -16.50
C LEU A 198 -7.31 23.47 -15.00
N PHE A 199 -8.56 23.74 -14.59
CA PHE A 199 -8.99 23.49 -13.21
C PHE A 199 -8.82 22.02 -12.83
N SER A 200 -9.12 21.09 -13.75
CA SER A 200 -8.96 19.66 -13.53
C SER A 200 -7.49 19.26 -13.30
N ILE A 201 -6.54 19.90 -14.02
CA ILE A 201 -5.10 19.72 -13.77
C ILE A 201 -4.73 20.20 -12.36
N VAL A 202 -5.17 21.39 -11.99
CA VAL A 202 -4.86 21.99 -10.67
C VAL A 202 -5.41 21.13 -9.53
N ILE A 203 -6.68 20.71 -9.60
CA ILE A 203 -7.28 19.89 -8.53
C ILE A 203 -6.65 18.49 -8.46
N THR A 204 -6.20 17.95 -9.58
CA THR A 204 -5.45 16.68 -9.61
C THR A 204 -4.06 16.83 -8.96
N ALA A 205 -3.38 17.96 -9.19
CA ALA A 205 -2.12 18.28 -8.52
C ALA A 205 -2.30 18.48 -7.00
N ILE A 206 -3.40 19.10 -6.58
CA ILE A 206 -3.76 19.19 -5.16
C ILE A 206 -3.99 17.79 -4.59
N ALA A 207 -4.75 16.95 -5.27
CA ALA A 207 -5.02 15.58 -4.84
C ALA A 207 -3.73 14.73 -4.74
N PHE A 208 -2.73 14.98 -5.58
CA PHE A 208 -1.40 14.35 -5.47
C PHE A 208 -0.77 14.65 -4.10
N TYR A 209 -0.69 15.90 -3.68
CA TYR A 209 -0.09 16.28 -2.39
C TYR A 209 -0.91 15.82 -1.17
N ASP A 210 -2.23 15.70 -1.31
CA ASP A 210 -3.11 15.32 -0.21
C ASP A 210 -3.35 13.80 -0.11
N ALA A 211 -3.01 13.03 -1.15
CA ALA A 211 -3.29 11.59 -1.25
C ALA A 211 -2.71 10.77 -0.09
N THR A 212 -1.47 11.05 0.30
CA THR A 212 -0.78 10.31 1.38
C THR A 212 -1.42 10.50 2.74
N SER A 213 -2.07 11.65 2.99
CA SER A 213 -2.79 11.91 4.25
C SER A 213 -4.02 11.00 4.42
N VAL A 214 -4.55 10.46 3.34
CA VAL A 214 -5.67 9.50 3.33
C VAL A 214 -5.24 8.08 2.96
N GLY A 215 -3.92 7.81 2.92
CA GLY A 215 -3.38 6.47 2.67
C GLY A 215 -3.46 6.01 1.21
N LEU A 216 -3.55 6.94 0.27
CA LEU A 216 -3.54 6.66 -1.17
C LEU A 216 -2.14 6.92 -1.77
N PRO A 217 -1.70 6.12 -2.75
CA PRO A 217 -0.45 6.35 -3.45
C PRO A 217 -0.57 7.57 -4.37
N GLU A 218 0.12 8.65 -4.01
CA GLU A 218 0.05 9.96 -4.69
C GLU A 218 0.46 9.89 -6.16
N ILE A 219 1.42 9.03 -6.50
CA ILE A 219 1.94 8.89 -7.85
C ILE A 219 0.85 8.56 -8.88
N ARG A 220 -0.24 7.94 -8.45
CA ARG A 220 -1.37 7.53 -9.30
C ARG A 220 -2.17 8.71 -9.87
N PHE A 221 -1.98 9.92 -9.34
CA PHE A 221 -2.63 11.13 -9.86
C PHE A 221 -1.88 11.75 -11.04
N VAL A 222 -0.57 11.57 -11.11
CA VAL A 222 0.28 12.18 -12.16
C VAL A 222 -0.15 11.80 -13.58
N PRO A 223 -0.43 10.53 -13.91
CA PRO A 223 -0.88 10.15 -15.25
C PRO A 223 -2.13 10.90 -15.71
N PHE A 224 -3.08 11.16 -14.79
CA PHE A 224 -4.29 11.89 -15.15
C PHE A 224 -4.00 13.35 -15.47
N ALA A 225 -3.12 14.01 -14.70
CA ALA A 225 -2.66 15.36 -15.00
C ALA A 225 -1.93 15.43 -16.35
N GLN A 226 -1.03 14.46 -16.64
CA GLN A 226 -0.35 14.35 -17.93
C GLN A 226 -1.32 14.22 -19.12
N PHE A 227 -2.37 13.41 -18.95
CA PHE A 227 -3.41 13.27 -19.96
C PHE A 227 -4.21 14.57 -20.17
N LEU A 228 -4.55 15.26 -19.08
CA LEU A 228 -5.25 16.56 -19.16
C LEU A 228 -4.40 17.64 -19.85
N VAL A 229 -3.07 17.59 -19.75
CA VAL A 229 -2.15 18.46 -20.51
C VAL A 229 -2.34 18.26 -22.01
N ILE A 230 -2.54 17.02 -22.48
CA ILE A 230 -2.86 16.74 -23.89
C ILE A 230 -4.20 17.37 -24.28
N LEU A 231 -5.23 17.25 -23.44
CA LEU A 231 -6.53 17.85 -23.71
C LEU A 231 -6.48 19.39 -23.73
N LEU A 232 -5.67 20.00 -22.87
CA LEU A 232 -5.46 21.43 -22.85
C LEU A 232 -4.73 21.93 -24.11
N ALA A 233 -3.72 21.20 -24.58
CA ALA A 233 -3.06 21.49 -25.87
C ALA A 233 -4.04 21.38 -27.05
N LEU A 234 -4.96 20.42 -26.99
CA LEU A 234 -6.01 20.29 -28.03
C LEU A 234 -7.02 21.44 -28.01
N ASP A 235 -7.30 22.05 -26.86
CA ASP A 235 -8.16 23.26 -26.79
C ASP A 235 -7.53 24.42 -27.57
N LEU A 236 -6.21 24.63 -27.43
CA LEU A 236 -5.50 25.65 -28.21
C LEU A 236 -5.58 25.37 -29.71
N VAL A 237 -5.31 24.12 -30.11
CA VAL A 237 -5.32 23.70 -31.52
C VAL A 237 -6.73 23.79 -32.14
N ALA A 238 -7.76 23.52 -31.35
CA ALA A 238 -9.15 23.56 -31.79
C ALA A 238 -9.58 24.94 -32.30
N ARG A 239 -9.07 26.02 -31.72
CA ARG A 239 -9.48 27.41 -32.05
C ARG A 239 -9.20 27.83 -33.48
N PRO A 240 -7.97 27.69 -34.03
CA PRO A 240 -7.72 27.96 -35.43
C PRO A 240 -8.35 26.91 -36.34
N LEU A 241 -8.36 25.63 -35.90
CA LEU A 241 -8.81 24.53 -36.73
C LEU A 241 -10.28 24.65 -37.16
N VAL A 242 -11.16 25.09 -36.24
CA VAL A 242 -12.61 25.28 -36.51
C VAL A 242 -12.85 26.42 -37.54
N ARG A 243 -11.90 27.34 -37.70
CA ARG A 243 -12.02 28.51 -38.62
C ARG A 243 -11.51 28.23 -40.03
N VAL A 244 -10.81 27.13 -40.25
CA VAL A 244 -10.19 26.81 -41.52
C VAL A 244 -11.17 26.01 -42.40
N PRO A 245 -11.51 26.48 -43.61
CA PRO A 245 -12.17 25.63 -44.61
C PRO A 245 -11.35 24.35 -44.82
N ALA A 246 -12.01 23.22 -44.95
CA ALA A 246 -11.34 21.91 -45.08
C ALA A 246 -10.43 21.54 -43.88
N ALA A 247 -10.84 21.88 -42.66
CA ALA A 247 -10.13 21.59 -41.40
C ALA A 247 -9.66 20.13 -41.25
N ALA A 248 -10.23 19.22 -42.03
CA ALA A 248 -9.81 17.80 -42.04
C ALA A 248 -8.36 17.61 -42.53
N LEU A 249 -7.86 18.41 -43.47
CA LEU A 249 -6.51 18.26 -43.98
C LEU A 249 -5.41 18.62 -42.97
N PRO A 250 -5.44 19.81 -42.31
CA PRO A 250 -4.47 20.10 -41.28
C PRO A 250 -4.63 19.17 -40.05
N ALA A 251 -5.85 18.71 -39.73
CA ALA A 251 -6.04 17.72 -38.68
C ALA A 251 -5.40 16.35 -39.05
N LEU A 252 -5.52 15.93 -40.31
CA LEU A 252 -4.87 14.69 -40.76
C LEU A 252 -3.34 14.83 -40.71
N ALA A 253 -2.78 15.99 -41.10
CA ALA A 253 -1.36 16.25 -40.98
C ALA A 253 -0.86 16.21 -39.52
N LEU A 254 -1.62 16.83 -38.60
CA LEU A 254 -1.32 16.77 -37.17
C LEU A 254 -1.43 15.33 -36.63
N ALA A 255 -2.44 14.57 -37.05
CA ALA A 255 -2.60 13.18 -36.65
C ALA A 255 -1.41 12.32 -37.14
N ALA A 256 -1.01 12.48 -38.42
CA ALA A 256 0.15 11.80 -39.00
C ALA A 256 1.45 12.17 -38.26
N ALA A 257 1.66 13.46 -37.96
CA ALA A 257 2.80 13.93 -37.18
C ALA A 257 2.80 13.36 -35.75
N THR A 258 1.63 13.28 -35.13
CA THR A 258 1.48 12.65 -33.78
C THR A 258 1.86 11.17 -33.83
N VAL A 259 1.34 10.42 -34.79
CA VAL A 259 1.67 9.00 -34.97
C VAL A 259 3.16 8.79 -35.21
N ALA A 260 3.76 9.60 -36.13
CA ALA A 260 5.19 9.54 -36.40
C ALA A 260 6.04 9.84 -35.14
N TRP A 261 5.63 10.85 -34.36
CA TRP A 261 6.29 11.17 -33.09
C TRP A 261 6.17 10.05 -32.07
N VAL A 262 4.97 9.45 -31.90
CA VAL A 262 4.76 8.29 -31.05
C VAL A 262 5.66 7.13 -31.48
N GLN A 263 5.68 6.80 -32.78
CA GLN A 263 6.55 5.72 -33.31
C GLN A 263 8.03 5.98 -33.02
N SER A 264 8.50 7.22 -33.19
CA SER A 264 9.89 7.58 -32.87
C SER A 264 10.24 7.55 -31.39
N SER A 265 9.24 7.54 -30.54
CA SER A 265 9.39 7.58 -29.06
C SER A 265 9.27 6.21 -28.42
N ILE A 266 8.77 5.20 -29.14
CA ILE A 266 8.61 3.83 -28.66
C ILE A 266 9.94 3.09 -28.70
N THR A 267 10.32 2.45 -27.60
CA THR A 267 11.57 1.69 -27.48
C THR A 267 11.35 0.25 -27.03
N TYR A 268 10.75 0.02 -25.87
CA TYR A 268 10.64 -1.32 -25.26
C TYR A 268 9.22 -1.92 -25.24
N VAL A 269 8.15 -1.13 -25.39
CA VAL A 269 6.77 -1.62 -25.33
C VAL A 269 6.50 -2.79 -26.30
N PRO A 270 6.94 -2.79 -27.56
CA PRO A 270 6.68 -3.92 -28.46
C PRO A 270 7.32 -5.22 -27.99
N SER A 271 8.57 -5.18 -27.51
CA SER A 271 9.25 -6.36 -26.96
C SER A 271 8.60 -6.85 -25.68
N TRP A 272 8.14 -5.92 -24.83
CA TRP A 272 7.43 -6.28 -23.61
C TRP A 272 6.04 -6.88 -23.87
N ILE A 273 5.31 -6.39 -24.87
CA ILE A 273 4.06 -7.01 -25.33
C ILE A 273 4.33 -8.44 -25.77
N LYS A 274 5.34 -8.65 -26.63
CA LYS A 274 5.72 -10.00 -27.08
C LYS A 274 6.04 -10.88 -25.88
N TRP A 275 6.88 -10.43 -24.96
CA TRP A 275 7.28 -11.16 -23.75
C TRP A 275 6.10 -11.59 -22.89
N ASN A 276 5.13 -10.69 -22.65
CA ASN A 276 3.96 -10.97 -21.82
C ASN A 276 2.96 -11.94 -22.49
N TYR A 277 2.81 -11.85 -23.82
CA TYR A 277 1.76 -12.60 -24.53
C TYR A 277 2.24 -13.85 -25.25
N GLU A 278 3.52 -14.15 -25.27
CA GLU A 278 4.01 -15.43 -25.78
C GLU A 278 3.72 -16.60 -24.84
N GLY A 279 3.40 -16.33 -23.56
CA GLY A 279 3.11 -17.33 -22.55
C GLY A 279 4.37 -17.93 -21.91
N PHE A 280 4.17 -18.76 -20.87
CA PHE A 280 5.24 -19.48 -20.20
C PHE A 280 5.81 -20.59 -21.10
N GLU A 281 4.95 -21.23 -21.89
CA GLU A 281 5.25 -22.40 -22.71
C GLU A 281 6.26 -22.12 -23.80
N ARG A 282 6.37 -20.88 -24.28
CA ARG A 282 7.33 -20.47 -25.31
C ARG A 282 8.70 -20.04 -24.77
N LYS A 283 8.86 -20.00 -23.46
CA LYS A 283 10.13 -19.63 -22.84
C LYS A 283 11.02 -20.87 -22.70
N ASP A 284 12.31 -20.71 -22.96
CA ASP A 284 13.33 -21.78 -22.90
C ASP A 284 13.37 -22.45 -21.50
N THR A 285 12.95 -21.70 -20.47
CA THR A 285 12.91 -22.15 -19.07
C THR A 285 11.66 -22.92 -18.71
N TYR A 286 10.69 -23.08 -19.62
CA TYR A 286 9.42 -23.76 -19.32
C TYR A 286 9.59 -25.22 -18.85
N PRO A 287 10.47 -26.04 -19.43
CA PRO A 287 10.72 -27.39 -18.91
C PRO A 287 11.22 -27.39 -17.45
N THR A 288 12.05 -26.40 -17.10
CA THR A 288 12.52 -26.21 -15.72
C THR A 288 11.37 -25.83 -14.78
N LEU A 289 10.50 -24.91 -15.22
CA LEU A 289 9.30 -24.52 -14.49
C LEU A 289 8.41 -25.73 -14.22
N GLN A 290 8.17 -26.57 -15.24
CA GLN A 290 7.35 -27.79 -15.11
C GLN A 290 7.95 -28.78 -14.09
N ARG A 291 9.27 -29.03 -14.17
CA ARG A 291 9.93 -29.94 -13.23
C ARG A 291 9.85 -29.47 -11.78
N ILE A 292 10.03 -28.17 -11.54
CA ILE A 292 9.90 -27.58 -10.20
C ILE A 292 8.46 -27.66 -9.70
N THR A 293 7.48 -27.30 -10.53
CA THR A 293 6.06 -27.33 -10.13
C THR A 293 5.55 -28.75 -9.91
N GLU A 294 6.03 -29.73 -10.68
CA GLU A 294 5.71 -31.14 -10.50
C GLU A 294 6.30 -31.70 -9.18
N ALA A 295 7.55 -31.37 -8.88
CA ALA A 295 8.18 -31.77 -7.62
C ALA A 295 7.50 -31.16 -6.37
N LEU A 296 6.82 -30.03 -6.54
CA LEU A 296 6.06 -29.33 -5.48
C LEU A 296 4.56 -29.62 -5.53
N ARG A 297 4.09 -30.54 -6.37
CA ARG A 297 2.66 -30.87 -6.53
C ARG A 297 2.05 -31.36 -5.21
N GLY A 298 0.81 -30.96 -4.98
CA GLY A 298 0.05 -31.36 -3.81
C GLY A 298 -1.36 -30.76 -3.79
N LYS A 299 -1.91 -30.60 -2.59
CA LYS A 299 -3.26 -30.11 -2.32
C LYS A 299 -3.23 -28.86 -1.43
N LEU A 300 -4.36 -28.17 -1.32
CA LEU A 300 -4.51 -26.96 -0.48
C LEU A 300 -4.19 -27.23 1.00
N GLN A 301 -4.54 -28.41 1.50
CA GLN A 301 -4.31 -28.81 2.89
C GLN A 301 -2.86 -29.23 3.19
N ASP A 302 -2.05 -29.49 2.16
CA ASP A 302 -0.63 -29.79 2.37
C ASP A 302 0.11 -28.55 2.89
N PRO A 303 1.21 -28.73 3.63
CA PRO A 303 2.03 -27.62 4.11
C PRO A 303 2.45 -26.67 2.99
N ARG A 304 2.60 -25.39 3.33
CA ARG A 304 2.94 -24.33 2.37
C ARG A 304 4.33 -24.54 1.76
N ILE A 305 4.52 -23.91 0.63
CA ILE A 305 5.80 -23.79 -0.06
C ILE A 305 6.36 -22.38 0.22
N ALA A 306 7.63 -22.31 0.60
CA ALA A 306 8.43 -21.09 0.62
C ALA A 306 9.38 -21.06 -0.57
N TYR A 307 9.82 -19.89 -0.98
CA TYR A 307 10.83 -19.74 -2.01
C TYR A 307 11.73 -18.54 -1.72
N GLU A 308 12.98 -18.64 -2.13
CA GLU A 308 13.92 -17.53 -2.08
C GLU A 308 13.59 -16.53 -3.19
N ASN A 309 13.47 -15.24 -2.87
CA ASN A 309 13.28 -14.19 -3.86
C ASN A 309 14.55 -14.00 -4.71
N SER A 310 14.39 -13.92 -6.03
CA SER A 310 15.52 -13.69 -6.94
C SER A 310 15.08 -13.07 -8.27
N PRO A 311 15.83 -12.10 -8.82
CA PRO A 311 15.57 -11.54 -10.15
C PRO A 311 15.81 -12.58 -11.26
N LEU A 312 16.51 -13.70 -10.99
CA LEU A 312 16.70 -14.78 -11.96
C LEU A 312 15.38 -15.42 -12.40
N TYR A 313 14.32 -15.29 -11.62
CA TYR A 313 12.98 -15.77 -11.98
C TYR A 313 12.35 -15.01 -13.16
N GLU A 314 12.86 -13.82 -13.51
CA GLU A 314 12.41 -13.08 -14.69
C GLU A 314 12.47 -13.94 -15.97
N ARG A 315 13.42 -14.87 -16.05
CA ARG A 315 13.56 -15.81 -17.18
C ARG A 315 12.33 -16.71 -17.37
N PHE A 316 11.54 -16.95 -16.33
CA PHE A 316 10.27 -17.69 -16.42
C PHE A 316 9.10 -16.80 -16.92
N GLY A 317 9.32 -15.51 -17.07
CA GLY A 317 8.31 -14.53 -17.51
C GLY A 317 7.91 -13.51 -16.43
N SER A 318 8.28 -13.74 -15.18
CA SER A 318 8.07 -12.79 -14.07
C SER A 318 8.97 -13.15 -12.90
N MET A 319 9.53 -12.14 -12.23
CA MET A 319 10.18 -12.32 -10.91
C MET A 319 9.24 -12.96 -9.89
N ARG A 320 7.93 -12.80 -10.08
CA ARG A 320 6.88 -13.25 -9.19
C ARG A 320 6.21 -14.55 -9.65
N VAL A 321 6.86 -15.35 -10.49
CA VAL A 321 6.30 -16.59 -11.07
C VAL A 321 5.80 -17.57 -10.01
N TRP A 322 6.49 -17.66 -8.87
CA TRP A 322 6.16 -18.60 -7.80
C TRP A 322 4.93 -18.20 -6.99
N GLU A 323 4.45 -16.97 -7.09
CA GLU A 323 3.13 -16.58 -6.57
C GLU A 323 1.99 -17.34 -7.28
N GLY A 324 2.27 -17.89 -8.45
CA GLY A 324 1.38 -18.77 -9.20
C GLY A 324 1.38 -20.24 -8.75
N LEU A 325 2.22 -20.65 -7.79
CA LEU A 325 2.30 -22.04 -7.31
C LEU A 325 0.94 -22.63 -6.91
N PRO A 326 0.01 -21.93 -6.25
CA PRO A 326 -1.31 -22.49 -5.97
C PRO A 326 -2.04 -22.95 -7.23
N ARG A 327 -1.84 -22.27 -8.36
CA ARG A 327 -2.41 -22.65 -9.66
C ARG A 327 -1.63 -23.79 -10.34
N PHE A 328 -0.30 -23.76 -10.24
CA PHE A 328 0.57 -24.69 -10.96
C PHE A 328 0.79 -26.00 -10.21
N SER A 329 0.98 -25.97 -8.88
CA SER A 329 1.26 -27.14 -8.04
C SER A 329 0.07 -27.61 -7.22
N GLY A 330 -0.98 -26.79 -7.03
CA GLY A 330 -2.12 -27.08 -6.15
C GLY A 330 -1.91 -26.74 -4.67
N ARG A 331 -0.70 -26.32 -4.28
CA ARG A 331 -0.31 -26.03 -2.88
C ARG A 331 -0.23 -24.54 -2.61
N ALA A 332 -0.55 -24.13 -1.39
CA ALA A 332 -0.44 -22.75 -0.94
C ALA A 332 1.03 -22.32 -0.79
N THR A 333 1.27 -21.02 -1.00
CA THR A 333 2.56 -20.36 -0.72
C THR A 333 2.41 -19.35 0.41
N LEU A 334 3.55 -18.79 0.86
CA LEU A 334 3.55 -17.68 1.82
C LEU A 334 3.18 -16.35 1.14
N GLU A 335 3.53 -16.19 -0.12
CA GLU A 335 3.29 -14.99 -0.90
C GLU A 335 2.17 -15.19 -1.93
N GLY A 336 1.48 -14.11 -2.27
CA GLY A 336 0.43 -14.11 -3.28
C GLY A 336 0.37 -12.75 -3.99
N LEU A 337 -0.48 -12.65 -5.03
CA LEU A 337 -0.55 -11.50 -5.93
C LEU A 337 -0.77 -10.13 -5.24
N LEU A 338 -1.38 -10.12 -4.06
CA LEU A 338 -1.67 -8.89 -3.31
C LEU A 338 -0.97 -8.89 -1.94
N LEU A 339 0.25 -9.40 -1.88
CA LEU A 339 1.00 -9.55 -0.64
C LEU A 339 1.15 -8.25 0.18
N GLN A 340 1.12 -7.09 -0.44
CA GLN A 340 1.30 -5.81 0.25
C GLN A 340 0.11 -5.41 1.15
N THR A 341 -1.09 -5.91 0.89
CA THR A 341 -2.32 -5.51 1.61
C THR A 341 -2.72 -6.43 2.77
N PRO A 342 -2.45 -7.74 2.78
CA PRO A 342 -2.81 -8.60 3.89
C PRO A 342 -2.16 -8.17 5.20
N VAL A 343 -2.84 -8.42 6.29
CA VAL A 343 -2.34 -8.14 7.66
C VAL A 343 -1.06 -8.93 8.00
N THR A 344 -0.84 -10.05 7.32
CA THR A 344 0.35 -10.91 7.48
C THR A 344 1.57 -10.40 6.71
N SER A 345 1.41 -9.44 5.82
CA SER A 345 2.49 -8.98 4.93
C SER A 345 3.78 -8.55 5.65
N PRO A 346 3.76 -7.78 6.75
CA PRO A 346 5.00 -7.40 7.45
C PRO A 346 5.79 -8.59 7.96
N PHE A 347 5.10 -9.65 8.37
CA PHE A 347 5.71 -10.89 8.87
C PHE A 347 6.31 -11.70 7.73
N ILE A 348 5.59 -11.81 6.61
CA ILE A 348 6.07 -12.53 5.43
C ILE A 348 7.29 -11.83 4.83
N TYR A 349 7.30 -10.50 4.69
CA TYR A 349 8.47 -9.79 4.19
C TYR A 349 9.67 -9.84 5.13
N TYR A 350 9.44 -9.84 6.44
CA TYR A 350 10.50 -10.11 7.41
C TYR A 350 11.09 -11.52 7.21
N LEU A 351 10.23 -12.51 7.07
CA LEU A 351 10.65 -13.90 6.82
C LEU A 351 11.39 -14.01 5.48
N GLN A 352 10.90 -13.38 4.41
CA GLN A 352 11.56 -13.33 3.11
C GLN A 352 12.96 -12.73 3.19
N SER A 353 13.17 -11.71 4.02
CA SER A 353 14.50 -11.14 4.23
C SER A 353 15.45 -12.11 4.92
N LEU A 354 14.96 -13.03 5.77
CA LEU A 354 15.76 -14.08 6.40
C LEU A 354 16.13 -15.21 5.44
N ILE A 355 15.27 -15.54 4.49
CA ILE A 355 15.44 -16.69 3.60
C ILE A 355 15.89 -16.33 2.18
N SER A 356 16.08 -15.05 1.88
CA SER A 356 16.46 -14.57 0.56
C SER A 356 17.66 -13.64 0.63
N THR A 357 18.66 -13.88 -0.21
CA THR A 357 19.83 -12.99 -0.35
C THR A 357 19.42 -11.58 -0.84
N GLN A 358 18.36 -11.50 -1.62
CA GLN A 358 17.76 -10.25 -2.08
C GLN A 358 16.36 -10.09 -1.47
N GLY A 359 16.31 -9.94 -0.15
CA GLY A 359 15.09 -9.63 0.56
C GLY A 359 14.57 -8.23 0.17
N THR A 360 13.26 -8.12 -0.01
CA THR A 360 12.61 -6.85 -0.35
C THR A 360 11.87 -6.29 0.85
N GLY A 361 12.37 -5.17 1.40
CA GLY A 361 11.67 -4.41 2.45
C GLY A 361 10.60 -3.50 1.84
N VAL A 362 9.45 -4.05 1.47
CA VAL A 362 8.44 -3.37 0.64
C VAL A 362 7.48 -2.51 1.46
N ILE A 363 7.33 -2.79 2.77
CA ILE A 363 6.37 -2.06 3.63
C ILE A 363 7.14 -1.12 4.55
N PRO A 364 7.04 0.19 4.37
CA PRO A 364 7.69 1.17 5.23
C PRO A 364 7.23 1.06 6.69
N GLY A 365 8.12 1.37 7.61
CA GLY A 365 7.83 1.36 9.06
C GLY A 365 8.04 0.01 9.74
N TYR A 366 8.60 -0.99 9.02
CA TYR A 366 9.01 -2.29 9.56
C TYR A 366 10.49 -2.53 9.30
N PHE A 367 11.16 -3.19 10.26
CA PHE A 367 12.54 -3.61 10.12
C PHE A 367 12.66 -4.90 9.30
N TYR A 368 13.67 -4.99 8.45
CA TYR A 368 13.99 -6.17 7.65
C TYR A 368 15.46 -6.57 7.90
N PRO A 369 15.72 -7.82 8.34
CA PRO A 369 17.07 -8.31 8.65
C PRO A 369 17.83 -8.66 7.38
N SER A 370 19.13 -8.89 7.52
CA SER A 370 19.94 -9.60 6.53
C SER A 370 19.57 -11.10 6.46
N VAL A 371 19.97 -11.75 5.37
CA VAL A 371 19.73 -13.18 5.15
C VAL A 371 20.31 -14.04 6.28
N ASP A 372 19.48 -14.84 6.90
CA ASP A 372 19.82 -15.82 7.94
C ASP A 372 18.80 -16.98 7.93
N PRO A 373 18.98 -17.99 7.09
CA PRO A 373 18.04 -19.12 6.99
C PRO A 373 17.87 -19.91 8.29
N LYS A 374 18.89 -19.92 9.18
CA LYS A 374 18.79 -20.62 10.49
C LYS A 374 17.74 -19.95 11.38
N ARG A 375 17.66 -18.60 11.38
CA ARG A 375 16.60 -17.84 12.03
C ARG A 375 15.29 -17.85 11.26
N GLY A 376 15.35 -18.08 9.94
CA GLY A 376 14.17 -18.23 9.09
C GLY A 376 13.40 -19.51 9.38
N THR A 377 14.08 -20.62 9.65
CA THR A 377 13.47 -21.96 9.82
C THR A 377 12.36 -22.02 10.89
N PRO A 378 12.51 -21.51 12.13
CA PRO A 378 11.41 -21.53 13.11
C PRO A 378 10.18 -20.71 12.66
N ARG A 379 10.39 -19.67 11.84
CA ARG A 379 9.31 -18.86 11.27
C ARG A 379 8.62 -19.57 10.12
N LEU A 380 9.35 -20.35 9.32
CA LEU A 380 8.78 -21.24 8.33
C LEU A 380 7.90 -22.31 8.99
N ASP A 381 8.39 -22.93 10.08
CA ASP A 381 7.64 -23.89 10.87
C ASP A 381 6.34 -23.25 11.45
N LEU A 382 6.43 -22.01 11.92
CA LEU A 382 5.27 -21.25 12.41
C LEU A 382 4.18 -21.09 11.34
N PHE A 383 4.59 -20.81 10.11
CA PHE A 383 3.68 -20.69 8.96
C PHE A 383 3.31 -22.03 8.31
N ASN A 384 3.70 -23.17 8.87
CA ASN A 384 3.50 -24.48 8.27
C ASN A 384 4.05 -24.55 6.83
N ALA A 385 5.29 -24.08 6.63
CA ALA A 385 5.97 -24.13 5.35
C ALA A 385 7.03 -25.26 5.35
N ARG A 386 6.72 -26.37 4.66
CA ARG A 386 7.55 -27.59 4.66
C ARG A 386 8.60 -27.59 3.57
N ASP A 387 8.27 -27.06 2.38
CA ASP A 387 9.17 -27.09 1.25
C ASP A 387 9.70 -25.70 0.94
N MET A 388 10.97 -25.60 0.60
CA MET A 388 11.64 -24.36 0.24
C MET A 388 12.41 -24.51 -1.07
N LEU A 389 12.09 -23.65 -2.03
CA LEU A 389 12.85 -23.50 -3.27
C LEU A 389 13.97 -22.48 -3.05
N ALA A 390 15.22 -22.92 -3.06
CA ALA A 390 16.42 -22.11 -2.91
C ALA A 390 17.17 -21.95 -4.25
N ILE A 391 17.88 -20.84 -4.41
CA ILE A 391 18.59 -20.53 -5.65
C ILE A 391 20.03 -20.09 -5.41
N THR A 392 20.30 -19.24 -4.41
CA THR A 392 21.65 -18.71 -4.18
C THR A 392 22.54 -19.70 -3.43
N PRO A 393 23.87 -19.72 -3.73
CA PRO A 393 24.79 -20.62 -3.04
C PRO A 393 24.79 -20.46 -1.50
N GLY A 394 24.65 -19.24 -1.01
CA GLY A 394 24.65 -18.95 0.44
C GLY A 394 23.46 -19.56 1.16
N VAL A 395 22.25 -19.42 0.60
CA VAL A 395 21.03 -20.01 1.17
C VAL A 395 21.08 -21.52 1.08
N LYS A 396 21.47 -22.10 -0.08
CA LYS A 396 21.63 -23.55 -0.24
C LYS A 396 22.63 -24.14 0.77
N LYS A 397 23.79 -23.50 0.94
CA LYS A 397 24.78 -23.93 1.94
C LYS A 397 24.21 -23.93 3.36
N ALA A 398 23.50 -22.85 3.73
CA ALA A 398 22.90 -22.76 5.07
C ALA A 398 21.84 -23.84 5.33
N LEU A 399 21.06 -24.22 4.30
CA LEU A 399 20.08 -25.30 4.39
C LEU A 399 20.74 -26.69 4.36
N ASP A 400 21.83 -26.91 3.60
CA ASP A 400 22.61 -28.16 3.60
C ASP A 400 23.28 -28.43 4.96
N GLU A 401 23.72 -27.37 5.66
CA GLU A 401 24.31 -27.43 7.00
C GLU A 401 23.30 -27.63 8.13
N ASP A 402 22.01 -27.37 7.88
CA ASP A 402 20.95 -27.52 8.89
C ASP A 402 20.33 -28.92 8.80
N PRO A 403 20.54 -29.82 9.80
CA PRO A 403 20.10 -31.23 9.76
C PRO A 403 18.57 -31.39 9.66
N ARG A 404 17.83 -30.33 9.96
CA ARG A 404 16.34 -30.27 9.86
C ARG A 404 15.87 -30.29 8.41
N TRP A 405 16.72 -29.93 7.44
CA TRP A 405 16.41 -29.89 6.03
C TRP A 405 17.00 -31.04 5.25
N GLN A 406 16.33 -31.41 4.17
CA GLN A 406 16.81 -32.41 3.21
C GLN A 406 16.60 -31.88 1.80
N ARG A 407 17.66 -31.91 0.99
CA ARG A 407 17.54 -31.58 -0.43
C ARG A 407 16.80 -32.70 -1.15
N THR A 408 15.68 -32.42 -1.80
CA THR A 408 14.83 -33.38 -2.51
C THR A 408 14.93 -33.25 -4.03
N LEU A 409 15.27 -32.07 -4.54
CA LEU A 409 15.53 -31.83 -5.95
C LEU A 409 16.76 -30.95 -6.09
N ASP A 410 17.66 -31.32 -7.01
CA ASP A 410 18.79 -30.50 -7.43
C ASP A 410 18.70 -30.27 -8.94
N LEU A 411 18.42 -29.03 -9.33
CA LEU A 411 18.24 -28.58 -10.71
C LEU A 411 18.92 -27.23 -10.87
N PRO A 412 20.25 -27.18 -10.99
CA PRO A 412 21.00 -25.93 -10.95
C PRO A 412 20.47 -24.84 -11.89
N PRO A 413 20.33 -23.56 -11.42
CA PRO A 413 20.72 -23.06 -10.10
C PRO A 413 19.69 -23.34 -8.98
N TYR A 414 18.59 -24.01 -9.25
CA TYR A 414 17.46 -24.25 -8.34
C TYR A 414 17.70 -25.53 -7.52
N ALA A 415 17.27 -25.53 -6.25
CA ALA A 415 17.20 -26.70 -5.39
C ALA A 415 15.94 -26.63 -4.52
N ILE A 416 15.27 -27.78 -4.30
CA ILE A 416 14.15 -27.89 -3.38
C ILE A 416 14.63 -28.61 -2.12
N TYR A 417 14.27 -28.03 -0.98
CA TYR A 417 14.55 -28.57 0.35
C TYR A 417 13.24 -28.89 1.05
N HIS A 418 13.23 -30.04 1.73
CA HIS A 418 12.09 -30.52 2.52
C HIS A 418 12.42 -30.49 4.00
N ARG A 419 11.52 -29.98 4.83
CA ARG A 419 11.62 -29.93 6.29
C ARG A 419 11.21 -31.27 6.89
N LYS A 420 12.15 -32.01 7.50
CA LYS A 420 11.95 -33.40 7.94
C LYS A 420 10.96 -33.55 9.09
N ASP A 421 11.09 -32.69 10.11
CA ASP A 421 10.44 -32.90 11.41
C ASP A 421 9.20 -31.98 11.58
N LEU A 422 8.68 -31.40 10.49
CA LEU A 422 7.45 -30.62 10.54
C LEU A 422 6.25 -31.57 10.42
N ASP A 423 5.36 -31.56 11.41
CA ASP A 423 4.15 -32.40 11.44
C ASP A 423 3.17 -32.04 10.30
N GLY A 424 3.21 -30.80 9.83
CA GLY A 424 2.44 -30.34 8.68
C GLY A 424 1.03 -29.88 9.00
N HIS A 425 0.66 -29.78 10.27
CA HIS A 425 -0.66 -29.35 10.69
C HIS A 425 -0.79 -27.82 10.73
N TYR A 426 -1.95 -27.32 10.26
CA TYR A 426 -2.34 -25.92 10.39
C TYR A 426 -2.95 -25.61 11.75
N VAL A 427 -3.61 -26.59 12.39
CA VAL A 427 -4.20 -26.47 13.70
C VAL A 427 -3.32 -27.20 14.70
N ARG A 428 -2.88 -26.50 15.75
CA ARG A 428 -2.00 -27.07 16.77
C ARG A 428 -2.29 -26.50 18.16
N VAL A 429 -2.08 -27.29 19.19
CA VAL A 429 -2.00 -26.77 20.56
C VAL A 429 -0.60 -26.18 20.74
N PRO A 430 -0.45 -24.92 21.14
CA PRO A 430 0.86 -24.32 21.35
C PRO A 430 1.56 -24.97 22.57
N HIS A 431 2.89 -25.02 22.56
CA HIS A 431 3.67 -25.55 23.71
C HIS A 431 3.51 -24.73 24.99
N TYR A 432 3.24 -23.43 24.85
CA TYR A 432 3.06 -22.52 25.98
C TYR A 432 1.69 -21.86 25.94
N ARG A 433 1.18 -21.54 27.14
CA ARG A 433 -0.11 -20.83 27.27
C ARG A 433 -0.06 -19.48 26.58
N PRO A 434 -1.10 -19.10 25.83
CA PRO A 434 -1.20 -17.78 25.23
C PRO A 434 -1.17 -16.68 26.29
N VAL A 435 -0.49 -15.58 25.97
CA VAL A 435 -0.32 -14.43 26.86
C VAL A 435 -1.09 -13.24 26.31
N MET A 436 -1.89 -12.60 27.16
CA MET A 436 -2.58 -11.36 26.81
C MET A 436 -1.65 -10.16 27.02
N VAL A 437 -1.42 -9.38 25.95
CA VAL A 437 -0.50 -8.23 25.99
C VAL A 437 -1.31 -6.92 25.98
N GLU A 438 -0.99 -6.05 26.93
CA GLU A 438 -1.55 -4.69 26.99
C GLU A 438 -0.95 -3.85 25.84
N THR A 439 -1.71 -3.60 24.80
CA THR A 439 -1.27 -2.84 23.63
C THR A 439 -2.40 -2.08 22.97
N SER A 440 -2.13 -0.84 22.54
CA SER A 440 -2.97 -0.06 21.64
C SER A 440 -2.47 -0.12 20.18
N ARG A 441 -1.37 -0.82 19.92
CA ARG A 441 -0.69 -0.90 18.60
C ARG A 441 -0.34 -2.34 18.26
N TRP A 442 -1.32 -3.23 18.32
CA TRP A 442 -1.13 -4.67 18.19
C TRP A 442 -0.31 -5.11 16.96
N LYS A 443 -0.46 -4.45 15.79
CA LYS A 443 0.33 -4.79 14.59
C LYS A 443 1.83 -4.64 14.82
N ARG A 444 2.26 -3.55 15.49
CA ARG A 444 3.67 -3.32 15.81
C ARG A 444 4.17 -4.27 16.88
N ASP A 445 3.37 -4.52 17.89
CA ASP A 445 3.77 -5.39 19.00
C ASP A 445 3.82 -6.85 18.56
N PHE A 446 2.89 -7.29 17.71
CA PHE A 446 2.97 -8.62 17.10
C PHE A 446 4.18 -8.75 16.16
N HIS A 447 4.56 -7.69 15.46
CA HIS A 447 5.79 -7.69 14.67
C HIS A 447 7.03 -7.74 15.56
N ARG A 448 7.08 -7.00 16.67
CA ARG A 448 8.17 -7.12 17.67
C ARG A 448 8.28 -8.53 18.24
N TRP A 449 7.15 -9.13 18.59
CA TRP A 449 7.08 -10.52 18.98
C TRP A 449 7.69 -11.43 17.90
N PHE A 450 7.30 -11.27 16.64
CA PHE A 450 7.77 -12.08 15.53
C PHE A 450 9.27 -11.94 15.23
N THR A 451 9.84 -10.78 15.50
CA THR A 451 11.27 -10.51 15.30
C THR A 451 12.15 -11.02 16.45
N THR A 452 11.56 -11.44 17.57
CA THR A 452 12.26 -11.88 18.79
C THR A 452 12.21 -13.40 18.90
N ASP A 453 13.35 -14.06 18.70
CA ASP A 453 13.44 -15.54 18.63
C ASP A 453 12.89 -16.22 19.88
N ALA A 454 13.21 -15.72 21.07
CA ALA A 454 12.74 -16.27 22.36
C ALA A 454 11.22 -16.15 22.59
N ALA A 455 10.52 -15.28 21.84
CA ALA A 455 9.08 -15.05 22.00
C ALA A 455 8.23 -15.94 21.08
N LEU A 456 8.78 -16.49 19.99
CA LEU A 456 8.04 -17.15 18.91
C LEU A 456 7.18 -18.34 19.35
N GLU A 457 7.55 -19.03 20.42
CA GLU A 457 6.84 -20.22 20.90
C GLU A 457 5.60 -19.88 21.75
N VAL A 458 5.50 -18.63 22.23
CA VAL A 458 4.42 -18.17 23.10
C VAL A 458 3.42 -17.32 22.30
N PRO A 459 2.23 -17.81 21.96
CA PRO A 459 1.25 -16.98 21.26
C PRO A 459 0.83 -15.79 22.10
N ILE A 460 0.69 -14.63 21.50
CA ILE A 460 0.16 -13.44 22.17
C ILE A 460 -1.16 -12.99 21.55
N VAL A 461 -2.05 -12.43 22.37
CA VAL A 461 -3.28 -11.77 21.95
C VAL A 461 -3.30 -10.34 22.49
N ALA A 462 -3.89 -9.40 21.74
CA ALA A 462 -4.02 -8.03 22.21
C ALA A 462 -5.17 -7.90 23.20
N ALA A 463 -4.94 -7.30 24.37
CA ALA A 463 -5.93 -7.15 25.42
C ALA A 463 -7.20 -6.42 24.95
N ASP A 464 -7.06 -5.44 24.06
CA ASP A 464 -8.18 -4.69 23.50
C ASP A 464 -9.06 -5.54 22.55
N SER A 465 -8.55 -6.64 22.03
CA SER A 465 -9.30 -7.55 21.15
C SER A 465 -10.07 -8.63 21.93
N VAL A 466 -9.83 -8.77 23.24
CA VAL A 466 -10.47 -9.78 24.12
C VAL A 466 -11.57 -9.12 24.95
N PRO A 467 -12.85 -9.55 24.79
CA PRO A 467 -13.95 -9.05 25.61
C PRO A 467 -13.71 -9.30 27.11
N ALA A 468 -14.16 -8.37 27.95
CA ALA A 468 -13.94 -8.45 29.41
C ALA A 468 -14.42 -9.78 30.02
N ALA A 469 -15.57 -10.32 29.57
CA ALA A 469 -16.13 -11.59 30.03
C ALA A 469 -15.27 -12.82 29.67
N GLU A 470 -14.37 -12.72 28.66
CA GLU A 470 -13.56 -13.83 28.18
C GLU A 470 -12.09 -13.74 28.61
N ARG A 471 -11.70 -12.69 29.35
CA ARG A 471 -10.31 -12.48 29.80
C ARG A 471 -9.83 -13.57 30.77
N THR A 472 -10.73 -14.25 31.45
CA THR A 472 -10.39 -15.39 32.30
C THR A 472 -9.79 -16.58 31.54
N ARG A 473 -10.02 -16.68 30.24
CA ARG A 473 -9.36 -17.68 29.36
C ARG A 473 -7.88 -17.39 29.17
N PHE A 474 -7.42 -16.17 29.43
CA PHE A 474 -6.04 -15.72 29.31
C PHE A 474 -5.48 -15.31 30.69
N PRO A 475 -5.14 -16.28 31.54
CA PRO A 475 -4.68 -16.01 32.90
C PRO A 475 -3.32 -15.31 32.97
N LEU A 476 -2.54 -15.35 31.86
CA LEU A 476 -1.22 -14.75 31.76
C LEU A 476 -1.30 -13.41 31.03
N THR A 477 -0.71 -12.37 31.62
CA THR A 477 -0.63 -11.03 31.03
C THR A 477 0.80 -10.53 30.98
N SER A 478 1.11 -9.68 30.02
CA SER A 478 2.39 -8.99 29.90
C SER A 478 2.21 -7.56 29.40
N ARG A 479 3.12 -6.67 29.77
CA ARG A 479 3.26 -5.31 29.20
C ARG A 479 4.27 -5.26 28.05
N SER A 480 5.03 -6.34 27.83
CA SER A 480 6.03 -6.46 26.78
C SER A 480 5.69 -7.60 25.84
N PRO A 481 5.69 -7.41 24.52
CA PRO A 481 5.47 -8.49 23.56
C PRO A 481 6.70 -9.41 23.41
N THR A 482 7.83 -9.08 24.03
CA THR A 482 9.10 -9.81 23.92
C THR A 482 9.57 -10.46 25.22
N GLU A 483 9.01 -10.05 26.35
CA GLU A 483 9.30 -10.61 27.68
C GLU A 483 8.05 -11.33 28.18
N LEU A 484 7.91 -12.59 27.79
CA LEU A 484 6.71 -13.38 27.99
C LEU A 484 6.93 -14.48 29.05
N PRO A 485 5.95 -14.76 29.92
CA PRO A 485 6.00 -15.93 30.77
C PRO A 485 5.87 -17.21 29.94
N HIS A 486 6.77 -18.18 30.16
CA HIS A 486 6.79 -19.49 29.50
C HIS A 486 6.11 -20.54 30.42
N VAL A 487 4.79 -20.56 30.43
CA VAL A 487 4.02 -21.57 31.16
C VAL A 487 3.62 -22.69 30.19
N ARG A 488 4.21 -23.86 30.32
CA ARG A 488 3.92 -25.02 29.46
C ARG A 488 2.47 -25.45 29.55
N LEU A 489 1.96 -25.93 28.44
CA LEU A 489 0.72 -26.69 28.37
C LEU A 489 1.10 -28.19 28.37
N ASP A 490 0.60 -28.91 29.36
CA ASP A 490 0.82 -30.35 29.51
C ASP A 490 -0.24 -31.12 28.72
N GLY A 491 0.14 -32.24 28.14
CA GLY A 491 -0.74 -33.20 27.47
C GLY A 491 -0.43 -33.36 25.97
N HIS A 492 -0.74 -34.53 25.47
CA HIS A 492 -0.73 -34.86 24.03
C HIS A 492 -2.17 -34.71 23.52
N CYS A 493 -2.32 -33.99 22.41
CA CYS A 493 -3.63 -33.76 21.78
C CYS A 493 -3.59 -34.30 20.35
N ASP A 494 -4.47 -35.26 20.08
CA ASP A 494 -4.69 -35.70 18.71
C ASP A 494 -5.63 -34.70 18.02
N ILE A 495 -5.21 -34.25 16.82
CA ILE A 495 -5.96 -33.31 16.00
C ILE A 495 -6.05 -33.89 14.60
N GLU A 496 -7.27 -34.07 14.12
CA GLU A 496 -7.56 -34.35 12.72
C GLU A 496 -8.16 -33.12 12.08
N GLU A 497 -7.56 -32.62 11.01
CA GLU A 497 -7.98 -31.39 10.35
C GLU A 497 -8.33 -31.56 8.88
N HIS A 498 -9.28 -30.77 8.43
CA HIS A 498 -9.65 -30.63 7.02
C HIS A 498 -9.79 -29.16 6.64
N LEU A 499 -8.99 -28.73 5.65
CA LEU A 499 -8.99 -27.35 5.15
C LEU A 499 -9.59 -27.29 3.74
N SER A 500 -10.49 -26.30 3.55
CA SER A 500 -10.97 -25.88 2.24
C SER A 500 -10.81 -24.35 2.09
N HIS A 501 -11.20 -23.80 0.96
CA HIS A 501 -11.01 -22.37 0.68
C HIS A 501 -11.70 -21.41 1.70
N LEU A 502 -12.86 -21.80 2.22
CA LEU A 502 -13.68 -20.97 3.11
C LEU A 502 -14.06 -21.67 4.41
N GLN A 503 -13.44 -22.82 4.70
CA GLN A 503 -13.79 -23.63 5.87
C GLN A 503 -12.55 -24.34 6.42
N ILE A 504 -12.43 -24.36 7.73
CA ILE A 504 -11.46 -25.13 8.49
C ILE A 504 -12.25 -25.96 9.49
N GLU A 505 -12.13 -27.26 9.40
CA GLU A 505 -12.81 -28.23 10.27
C GLU A 505 -11.75 -29.06 10.97
N PHE A 506 -11.91 -29.29 12.27
CA PHE A 506 -11.01 -30.18 12.99
C PHE A 506 -11.71 -30.86 14.17
N THR A 507 -11.22 -32.04 14.51
CA THR A 507 -11.53 -32.73 15.76
C THR A 507 -10.34 -32.67 16.69
N THR A 508 -10.58 -32.62 17.99
CA THR A 508 -9.52 -32.57 19.02
C THR A 508 -9.88 -33.40 20.23
N THR A 509 -8.90 -34.08 20.80
CA THR A 509 -9.04 -34.80 22.09
C THR A 509 -8.90 -33.87 23.30
N CYS A 510 -8.57 -32.58 23.09
CA CYS A 510 -8.31 -31.61 24.16
C CYS A 510 -9.25 -30.38 24.10
N PRO A 511 -10.59 -30.52 24.29
CA PRO A 511 -11.45 -29.38 24.47
C PRO A 511 -11.00 -28.52 25.67
N GLY A 512 -11.17 -27.20 25.58
CA GLY A 512 -10.75 -26.25 26.61
C GLY A 512 -9.31 -25.76 26.48
N LEU A 513 -8.43 -26.46 25.76
CA LEU A 513 -7.08 -25.96 25.47
C LEU A 513 -7.08 -24.99 24.28
N PRO A 514 -6.12 -24.03 24.24
CA PRO A 514 -5.98 -23.13 23.11
C PRO A 514 -5.53 -23.89 21.84
N HIS A 515 -6.22 -23.70 20.74
CA HIS A 515 -5.83 -24.21 19.43
C HIS A 515 -5.41 -23.03 18.54
N TRP A 516 -4.15 -23.03 18.13
CA TRP A 516 -3.52 -21.98 17.33
C TRP A 516 -3.52 -22.42 15.86
N ILE A 517 -4.20 -21.64 15.04
CA ILE A 517 -4.48 -21.99 13.64
C ILE A 517 -3.61 -21.10 12.73
N ALA A 518 -2.68 -21.73 12.01
CA ALA A 518 -1.71 -21.05 11.13
C ALA A 518 -2.35 -20.50 9.83
N VAL A 519 -3.52 -19.87 9.96
CA VAL A 519 -4.26 -19.20 8.91
C VAL A 519 -4.57 -17.77 9.37
N SER A 520 -4.48 -16.81 8.43
CA SER A 520 -4.67 -15.39 8.73
C SER A 520 -6.05 -15.12 9.32
N TYR A 521 -6.06 -14.40 10.44
CA TYR A 521 -7.29 -13.89 11.03
C TYR A 521 -7.93 -12.84 10.14
N PHE A 522 -9.26 -12.91 10.04
CA PHE A 522 -10.09 -11.85 9.50
C PHE A 522 -11.46 -11.87 10.18
N PRO A 523 -12.14 -10.71 10.38
CA PRO A 523 -13.41 -10.66 11.14
C PRO A 523 -14.55 -11.50 10.56
N ASN A 524 -14.43 -11.96 9.33
CA ASN A 524 -15.41 -12.80 8.66
C ASN A 524 -15.38 -14.28 9.08
N TRP A 525 -14.31 -14.72 9.77
CA TRP A 525 -14.26 -16.06 10.32
C TRP A 525 -15.23 -16.21 11.49
N GLN A 526 -16.15 -17.14 11.39
CA GLN A 526 -17.10 -17.54 12.42
C GLN A 526 -16.80 -18.97 12.85
N VAL A 527 -17.01 -19.29 14.12
CA VAL A 527 -16.70 -20.61 14.66
C VAL A 527 -17.94 -21.25 15.25
N GLU A 528 -18.08 -22.56 15.03
CA GLU A 528 -19.00 -23.48 15.70
C GLU A 528 -18.17 -24.48 16.50
N GLY A 529 -18.58 -24.80 17.74
CA GLY A 529 -17.82 -25.67 18.65
C GLY A 529 -16.79 -24.95 19.53
N ALA A 530 -16.72 -23.62 19.45
CA ALA A 530 -15.97 -22.73 20.33
C ALA A 530 -16.71 -21.40 20.46
N SER A 531 -16.43 -20.62 21.51
CA SER A 531 -17.15 -19.35 21.77
C SER A 531 -16.79 -18.27 20.75
N ARG A 532 -15.55 -18.21 20.28
CA ARG A 532 -15.04 -17.12 19.43
C ARG A 532 -13.72 -17.48 18.75
N VAL A 533 -13.43 -16.77 17.66
CA VAL A 533 -12.10 -16.70 17.02
C VAL A 533 -11.37 -15.48 17.54
N TYR A 534 -10.21 -15.67 18.17
CA TYR A 534 -9.34 -14.58 18.63
C TYR A 534 -8.24 -14.31 17.61
N LEU A 535 -7.85 -13.04 17.50
CA LEU A 535 -6.66 -12.62 16.76
C LEU A 535 -5.42 -12.89 17.62
N ALA A 536 -4.57 -13.80 17.20
CA ALA A 536 -3.31 -14.11 17.85
C ALA A 536 -2.11 -13.81 16.94
N SER A 537 -0.93 -13.66 17.53
CA SER A 537 0.32 -13.47 16.77
C SER A 537 0.62 -14.64 15.82
N PRO A 538 1.31 -14.39 14.67
CA PRO A 538 1.68 -13.10 14.10
C PRO A 538 0.48 -12.31 13.55
N ALA A 539 -0.54 -12.96 13.05
CA ALA A 539 -1.88 -12.50 12.67
C ALA A 539 -2.74 -13.74 12.40
N PHE A 540 -2.61 -14.75 13.22
CA PHE A 540 -3.29 -16.04 13.13
C PHE A 540 -4.58 -16.05 13.93
N MET A 541 -5.31 -17.15 13.81
CA MET A 541 -6.50 -17.42 14.60
C MET A 541 -6.15 -18.25 15.82
N LEU A 542 -6.84 -18.00 16.91
CA LEU A 542 -6.80 -18.81 18.12
C LEU A 542 -8.23 -19.10 18.57
N VAL A 543 -8.52 -20.34 18.94
CA VAL A 543 -9.81 -20.76 19.47
C VAL A 543 -9.62 -21.61 20.72
N PHE A 544 -10.63 -21.60 21.61
CA PHE A 544 -10.74 -22.54 22.72
C PHE A 544 -11.96 -23.42 22.45
N PRO A 545 -11.78 -24.66 21.98
CA PRO A 545 -12.90 -25.57 21.73
C PRO A 545 -13.72 -25.84 22.97
N ASP A 546 -15.03 -25.72 22.89
CA ASP A 546 -15.96 -26.14 23.95
C ASP A 546 -16.45 -27.60 23.70
N ARG A 547 -16.16 -28.14 22.50
CA ARG A 547 -16.54 -29.48 22.03
C ARG A 547 -15.38 -30.09 21.24
N PRO A 548 -15.32 -31.44 21.13
CA PRO A 548 -14.27 -32.10 20.33
C PRO A 548 -14.27 -31.69 18.85
N HIS A 549 -15.42 -31.40 18.25
CA HIS A 549 -15.56 -31.02 16.85
C HIS A 549 -15.71 -29.50 16.74
N VAL A 550 -14.86 -28.88 15.93
CA VAL A 550 -14.82 -27.43 15.68
C VAL A 550 -14.87 -27.16 14.18
N ARG A 551 -15.70 -26.19 13.79
CA ARG A 551 -15.83 -25.74 12.41
C ARG A 551 -15.70 -24.23 12.35
N LEU A 552 -14.71 -23.72 11.63
CA LEU A 552 -14.58 -22.32 11.26
C LEU A 552 -15.05 -22.14 9.82
N THR A 553 -15.90 -21.13 9.59
CA THR A 553 -16.42 -20.82 8.26
C THR A 553 -16.25 -19.34 7.97
N TYR A 554 -15.74 -19.01 6.79
CA TYR A 554 -15.62 -17.62 6.32
C TYR A 554 -16.95 -17.16 5.73
N ARG A 555 -17.66 -16.28 6.43
CA ARG A 555 -19.02 -15.84 6.05
C ARG A 555 -19.13 -14.32 6.04
N ARG A 556 -20.15 -13.81 5.35
CA ARG A 556 -20.51 -12.40 5.40
C ARG A 556 -21.02 -12.03 6.79
N ILE A 557 -20.54 -10.91 7.31
CA ILE A 557 -20.99 -10.33 8.59
C ILE A 557 -21.93 -9.14 8.32
N THR A 558 -22.50 -8.56 9.37
CA THR A 558 -23.50 -7.48 9.26
C THR A 558 -23.09 -6.34 8.35
N VAL A 559 -21.83 -5.89 8.41
CA VAL A 559 -21.33 -4.78 7.57
C VAL A 559 -21.33 -5.14 6.08
N ASP A 560 -21.11 -6.42 5.73
CA ASP A 560 -21.13 -6.88 4.34
C ASP A 560 -22.57 -6.83 3.80
N TRP A 561 -23.56 -7.22 4.60
CA TRP A 561 -24.97 -7.14 4.24
C TRP A 561 -25.48 -5.71 4.14
N LEU A 562 -25.05 -4.82 5.06
CA LEU A 562 -25.35 -3.39 4.98
C LEU A 562 -24.77 -2.77 3.69
N GLY A 563 -23.56 -3.19 3.31
CA GLY A 563 -22.95 -2.77 2.05
C GLY A 563 -23.74 -3.23 0.82
N ILE A 564 -24.20 -4.48 0.80
CA ILE A 564 -25.08 -5.02 -0.26
C ILE A 564 -26.39 -4.22 -0.30
N GLY A 565 -27.02 -4.00 0.86
CA GLY A 565 -28.25 -3.19 0.97
C GLY A 565 -28.08 -1.78 0.40
N ALA A 566 -26.97 -1.10 0.73
CA ALA A 566 -26.63 0.20 0.16
C ALA A 566 -26.52 0.16 -1.37
N SER A 567 -25.88 -0.87 -1.91
CA SER A 567 -25.78 -1.03 -3.38
C SER A 567 -27.11 -1.30 -4.05
N LEU A 568 -27.99 -2.08 -3.43
CA LEU A 568 -29.34 -2.30 -3.93
C LEU A 568 -30.16 -1.01 -3.94
N VAL A 569 -30.02 -0.16 -2.93
CA VAL A 569 -30.63 1.18 -2.92
C VAL A 569 -30.08 2.04 -4.07
N GLY A 570 -28.75 2.06 -4.26
CA GLY A 570 -28.13 2.77 -5.38
C GLY A 570 -28.64 2.29 -6.74
N LEU A 571 -28.77 0.99 -6.91
CA LEU A 571 -29.32 0.38 -8.12
C LEU A 571 -30.80 0.73 -8.33
N ALA A 572 -31.62 0.67 -7.30
CA ALA A 572 -33.03 1.05 -7.35
C ALA A 572 -33.20 2.53 -7.75
N LEU A 573 -32.36 3.43 -7.22
CA LEU A 573 -32.34 4.84 -7.63
C LEU A 573 -31.99 5.00 -9.13
N CYS A 574 -31.11 4.18 -9.66
CA CYS A 574 -30.77 4.21 -11.08
C CYS A 574 -31.89 3.64 -11.98
N LEU A 575 -32.63 2.63 -11.52
CA LEU A 575 -33.65 1.94 -12.31
C LEU A 575 -35.05 2.58 -12.21
N THR A 576 -35.36 3.32 -11.14
CA THR A 576 -36.66 3.98 -10.99
C THR A 576 -36.93 4.92 -12.18
N PRO A 577 -38.10 4.85 -12.81
CA PRO A 577 -38.44 5.74 -13.93
C PRO A 577 -38.30 7.21 -13.54
N ALA A 578 -37.65 8.01 -14.40
CA ALA A 578 -37.63 9.45 -14.16
C ALA A 578 -39.07 9.98 -14.23
N ARG A 579 -39.70 10.30 -13.09
CA ARG A 579 -40.86 11.17 -13.15
C ARG A 579 -40.48 12.40 -13.94
N ARG A 580 -41.18 12.67 -15.07
CA ARG A 580 -41.04 13.88 -15.85
C ARG A 580 -41.57 15.04 -14.97
N ARG A 581 -40.74 15.50 -14.00
CA ARG A 581 -40.95 16.82 -13.47
C ARG A 581 -40.57 17.77 -14.60
N GLN A 582 -41.56 18.35 -15.23
CA GLN A 582 -41.36 19.60 -15.94
C GLN A 582 -40.72 20.53 -14.89
N VAL A 583 -39.48 20.94 -15.17
CA VAL A 583 -38.85 22.00 -14.40
C VAL A 583 -39.61 23.25 -14.86
N GLU A 584 -40.73 23.52 -14.21
CA GLU A 584 -41.25 24.88 -14.20
C GLU A 584 -40.11 25.77 -13.69
N VAL A 585 -39.79 26.79 -14.48
CA VAL A 585 -38.86 27.87 -14.11
C VAL A 585 -39.63 28.72 -13.06
N GLY A 586 -39.89 28.13 -11.91
CA GLY A 586 -40.42 28.78 -10.74
C GLY A 586 -39.29 29.36 -9.90
N GLU A 587 -39.63 30.27 -9.01
CA GLU A 587 -38.68 30.87 -8.05
C GLU A 587 -37.85 29.78 -7.35
N PRO A 588 -36.53 30.00 -7.16
CA PRO A 588 -35.67 29.03 -6.50
C PRO A 588 -36.22 28.71 -5.11
N ALA A 589 -36.28 27.41 -4.79
CA ALA A 589 -36.75 26.92 -3.49
C ALA A 589 -36.07 27.70 -2.35
N ALA A 590 -36.74 27.89 -1.21
CA ALA A 590 -36.18 28.62 -0.07
C ALA A 590 -34.81 28.08 0.37
N LEU A 591 -34.61 26.75 0.26
CA LEU A 591 -33.31 26.09 0.51
C LEU A 591 -32.24 26.58 -0.49
N ASP A 592 -32.56 26.69 -1.77
CA ASP A 592 -31.62 27.14 -2.80
C ASP A 592 -31.20 28.60 -2.59
N ARG A 593 -32.14 29.48 -2.21
CA ARG A 593 -31.82 30.86 -1.85
C ARG A 593 -30.85 30.93 -0.67
N ARG A 594 -31.08 30.11 0.39
CA ARG A 594 -30.17 30.04 1.55
C ARG A 594 -28.80 29.48 1.17
N LEU A 595 -28.72 28.40 0.42
CA LEU A 595 -27.45 27.82 -0.04
C LEU A 595 -26.67 28.79 -0.94
N ASN A 596 -27.34 29.46 -1.86
CA ASN A 596 -26.71 30.49 -2.70
C ASN A 596 -26.18 31.68 -1.89
N ALA A 597 -26.89 32.09 -0.84
CA ALA A 597 -26.45 33.14 0.08
C ALA A 597 -25.23 32.71 0.91
N LEU A 598 -25.18 31.45 1.35
CA LEU A 598 -24.05 30.89 2.10
C LEU A 598 -22.84 30.55 1.23
N ARG A 599 -23.02 30.46 -0.10
CA ARG A 599 -21.96 30.04 -1.04
C ARG A 599 -20.62 30.78 -0.84
N PRO A 600 -20.53 32.12 -0.75
CA PRO A 600 -19.23 32.77 -0.63
C PRO A 600 -18.46 32.25 0.59
N TYR A 601 -19.14 32.07 1.69
CA TYR A 601 -18.53 31.55 2.92
C TYR A 601 -18.12 30.08 2.77
N LEU A 602 -19.00 29.25 2.20
CA LEU A 602 -18.72 27.81 1.99
C LEU A 602 -17.54 27.56 1.01
N VAL A 603 -17.55 28.30 -0.12
CA VAL A 603 -16.48 28.16 -1.12
C VAL A 603 -15.16 28.72 -0.57
N VAL A 604 -15.16 29.89 0.07
CA VAL A 604 -13.95 30.44 0.67
C VAL A 604 -13.42 29.51 1.77
N ALA A 605 -14.29 29.04 2.67
CA ALA A 605 -13.88 28.10 3.71
C ALA A 605 -13.30 26.82 3.12
N ALA A 606 -13.96 26.20 2.13
CA ALA A 606 -13.47 25.00 1.48
C ALA A 606 -12.12 25.21 0.79
N VAL A 607 -11.98 26.32 0.04
CA VAL A 607 -10.73 26.68 -0.63
C VAL A 607 -9.61 26.91 0.40
N LEU A 608 -9.89 27.63 1.49
CA LEU A 608 -8.90 27.86 2.55
C LEU A 608 -8.47 26.56 3.22
N VAL A 609 -9.41 25.67 3.55
CA VAL A 609 -9.10 24.36 4.14
C VAL A 609 -8.22 23.56 3.20
N VAL A 610 -8.58 23.46 1.93
CA VAL A 610 -7.79 22.74 0.92
C VAL A 610 -6.40 23.37 0.76
N LEU A 611 -6.30 24.68 0.59
CA LEU A 611 -5.02 25.36 0.43
C LEU A 611 -4.12 25.21 1.67
N LEU A 612 -4.68 25.30 2.87
CA LEU A 612 -3.92 25.11 4.11
C LEU A 612 -3.45 23.66 4.25
N ALA A 613 -4.31 22.67 3.94
CA ALA A 613 -3.94 21.26 3.96
C ALA A 613 -2.83 20.98 2.95
N THR A 614 -3.00 21.40 1.69
CA THR A 614 -2.02 21.23 0.62
C THR A 614 -0.72 21.95 0.94
N ALA A 615 -0.77 23.20 1.40
CA ALA A 615 0.43 23.95 1.82
C ALA A 615 1.15 23.23 2.97
N GLY A 616 0.41 22.69 3.93
CA GLY A 616 0.97 21.86 5.01
C GLY A 616 1.65 20.60 4.47
N ASN A 617 1.04 19.90 3.53
CA ASN A 617 1.58 18.69 2.93
C ASN A 617 2.80 18.99 2.03
N VAL A 618 2.75 20.04 1.23
CA VAL A 618 3.90 20.52 0.44
C VAL A 618 5.06 20.92 1.38
N ALA A 619 4.76 21.65 2.44
CA ALA A 619 5.78 22.02 3.43
C ALA A 619 6.42 20.78 4.07
N ARG A 620 5.63 19.76 4.40
CA ARG A 620 6.12 18.46 4.93
C ARG A 620 6.99 17.71 3.92
N ALA A 621 6.69 17.82 2.64
CA ALA A 621 7.47 17.16 1.59
C ALA A 621 8.80 17.87 1.29
N VAL A 622 8.81 19.20 1.30
CA VAL A 622 9.94 20.00 0.79
C VAL A 622 10.87 20.53 1.88
N LEU A 623 10.31 21.03 3.00
CA LEU A 623 11.10 21.75 4.00
C LEU A 623 12.00 20.91 4.92
N PRO A 624 11.71 19.65 5.26
CA PRO A 624 12.50 18.89 6.23
C PRO A 624 13.97 18.74 5.81
N ARG A 625 14.25 18.49 4.55
CA ARG A 625 15.62 18.27 4.06
C ARG A 625 16.52 19.51 4.17
N PRO A 626 16.14 20.69 3.67
CA PRO A 626 16.92 21.91 3.85
C PRO A 626 17.14 22.30 5.31
N ILE A 627 16.13 22.09 6.16
CA ILE A 627 16.20 22.40 7.60
C ILE A 627 17.18 21.43 8.27
N TYR A 628 17.05 20.13 8.01
CA TYR A 628 17.99 19.12 8.50
C TYR A 628 19.44 19.45 8.11
N MET A 629 19.68 19.85 6.86
CA MET A 629 21.01 20.19 6.37
C MET A 629 21.63 21.42 7.09
N ARG A 630 20.81 22.34 7.58
CA ARG A 630 21.29 23.43 8.44
C ARG A 630 21.73 22.90 9.81
N GLY A 631 20.95 22.01 10.41
CA GLY A 631 21.31 21.31 11.65
C GLY A 631 22.57 20.48 11.50
N TRP A 632 22.71 19.75 10.38
CA TRP A 632 23.87 18.95 10.06
C TRP A 632 25.15 19.78 9.99
N ARG A 633 25.15 20.95 9.32
CA ARG A 633 26.29 21.87 9.24
C ARG A 633 26.71 22.39 10.62
N ALA A 634 25.75 22.64 11.52
CA ALA A 634 26.06 23.05 12.88
C ALA A 634 26.66 21.87 13.69
N PHE A 635 26.12 20.66 13.50
CA PHE A 635 26.60 19.43 14.13
C PHE A 635 28.05 19.11 13.72
N GLU A 636 28.41 19.22 12.44
CA GLU A 636 29.78 19.04 11.92
C GLU A 636 30.76 20.01 12.56
N LYS A 637 30.29 21.24 12.83
CA LYS A 637 31.10 22.26 13.55
C LYS A 637 31.11 22.06 15.06
N GLN A 638 30.52 20.97 15.57
CA GLN A 638 30.37 20.67 17.00
C GLN A 638 29.53 21.72 17.78
N GLU A 639 28.76 22.54 17.07
CA GLU A 639 27.83 23.51 17.64
C GLU A 639 26.52 22.79 18.04
N TYR A 640 26.58 21.78 18.92
CA TYR A 640 25.48 20.86 19.20
C TYR A 640 24.22 21.57 19.71
N ALA A 641 24.37 22.56 20.58
CA ALA A 641 23.23 23.33 21.07
C ALA A 641 22.48 24.07 19.95
N ARG A 642 23.20 24.56 18.93
CA ARG A 642 22.65 25.24 17.76
C ARG A 642 22.03 24.28 16.78
N ALA A 643 22.52 23.04 16.69
CA ALA A 643 22.01 22.02 15.79
C ALA A 643 20.63 21.48 16.22
N ILE A 644 20.38 21.37 17.53
CA ILE A 644 19.15 20.76 18.11
C ILE A 644 17.86 21.37 17.56
N PRO A 645 17.61 22.70 17.55
CA PRO A 645 16.35 23.26 17.07
C PRO A 645 16.08 22.97 15.59
N TYR A 646 17.12 22.89 14.75
CA TYR A 646 16.98 22.50 13.35
C TYR A 646 16.57 21.04 13.20
N PHE A 647 17.18 20.15 13.96
CA PHE A 647 16.80 18.73 13.97
C PHE A 647 15.38 18.52 14.50
N GLU A 648 14.97 19.23 15.55
CA GLU A 648 13.60 19.21 16.05
C GLU A 648 12.59 19.69 15.00
N MET A 649 12.90 20.78 14.31
CA MET A 649 12.04 21.32 13.27
C MET A 649 11.93 20.37 12.08
N ALA A 650 13.04 19.77 11.63
CA ALA A 650 13.05 18.76 10.58
C ALA A 650 12.21 17.54 10.98
N THR A 651 12.31 17.09 12.24
CA THR A 651 11.53 15.96 12.78
C THR A 651 10.03 16.28 12.86
N ARG A 652 9.65 17.49 13.30
CA ARG A 652 8.24 17.91 13.40
C ARG A 652 7.59 18.02 12.03
N LEU A 653 8.27 18.67 11.08
CA LEU A 653 7.73 18.90 9.74
C LEU A 653 7.76 17.63 8.88
N GLY A 654 8.79 16.83 9.02
CA GLY A 654 9.04 15.70 8.13
C GLY A 654 8.14 14.48 8.33
N GLY A 655 7.34 14.43 9.39
CA GLY A 655 6.46 13.28 9.65
C GLY A 655 7.24 11.96 9.70
N ASN A 656 7.00 11.05 8.77
CA ASN A 656 7.71 9.77 8.65
C ASN A 656 8.81 9.79 7.58
N SER A 657 9.23 10.96 7.10
CA SER A 657 10.26 11.09 6.08
C SER A 657 11.66 10.74 6.60
N TYR A 658 12.57 10.43 5.66
CA TYR A 658 13.97 10.15 5.98
C TYR A 658 14.66 11.30 6.74
N PRO A 659 14.52 12.59 6.35
CA PRO A 659 15.08 13.71 7.12
C PRO A 659 14.52 13.84 8.54
N ALA A 660 13.28 13.38 8.79
CA ALA A 660 12.72 13.37 10.14
C ALA A 660 13.40 12.30 11.03
N ALA A 661 13.69 11.13 10.46
CA ALA A 661 14.43 10.08 11.16
C ALA A 661 15.86 10.52 11.46
N GLU A 662 16.57 11.07 10.46
CA GLU A 662 17.91 11.63 10.64
C GLU A 662 17.91 12.74 11.70
N GLY A 663 16.94 13.67 11.65
CA GLY A 663 16.78 14.73 12.64
C GLY A 663 16.59 14.19 14.06
N THR A 664 15.79 13.13 14.21
CA THR A 664 15.59 12.47 15.50
C THR A 664 16.89 11.86 16.03
N PHE A 665 17.66 11.19 15.16
CA PHE A 665 18.93 10.57 15.51
C PHE A 665 19.97 11.63 15.91
N PHE A 666 20.22 12.63 15.06
CA PHE A 666 21.27 13.63 15.29
C PHE A 666 20.92 14.60 16.41
N ARG A 667 19.63 14.81 16.70
CA ARG A 667 19.20 15.48 17.92
C ARG A 667 19.64 14.70 19.17
N ALA A 668 19.37 13.40 19.21
CA ALA A 668 19.78 12.53 20.31
C ALA A 668 21.31 12.45 20.44
N ALA A 669 22.03 12.36 19.32
CA ALA A 669 23.48 12.39 19.29
C ALA A 669 24.04 13.72 19.82
N SER A 670 23.45 14.86 19.45
CA SER A 670 23.81 16.17 19.97
C SER A 670 23.64 16.24 21.49
N LEU A 671 22.53 15.78 22.01
CA LEU A 671 22.26 15.73 23.46
C LEU A 671 23.24 14.84 24.20
N LEU A 672 23.60 13.69 23.64
CA LEU A 672 24.59 12.79 24.22
C LEU A 672 25.99 13.44 24.26
N ARG A 673 26.39 14.13 23.17
CA ARG A 673 27.66 14.89 23.10
C ARG A 673 27.70 16.06 24.08
N MET A 674 26.55 16.60 24.46
CA MET A 674 26.42 17.65 25.48
C MET A 674 26.36 17.11 26.92
N GLY A 675 26.55 15.80 27.13
CA GLY A 675 26.47 15.17 28.46
C GLY A 675 25.08 15.08 29.04
N LYS A 676 24.02 14.98 28.18
CA LYS A 676 22.63 14.87 28.58
C LYS A 676 22.06 13.45 28.24
N PRO A 677 22.57 12.36 28.85
CA PRO A 677 22.25 11.00 28.47
C PRO A 677 20.78 10.63 28.69
N ALA A 678 20.06 11.22 29.64
CA ALA A 678 18.64 10.96 29.87
C ALA A 678 17.80 11.45 28.68
N ALA A 679 18.01 12.68 28.22
CA ALA A 679 17.28 13.23 27.08
C ALA A 679 17.70 12.55 25.76
N ALA A 680 18.96 12.14 25.61
CA ALA A 680 19.44 11.38 24.48
C ALA A 680 18.78 10.00 24.41
N LEU A 681 18.60 9.31 25.54
CA LEU A 681 17.93 8.02 25.65
C LEU A 681 16.51 8.08 25.11
N GLU A 682 15.74 9.10 25.50
CA GLU A 682 14.38 9.32 24.98
C GLU A 682 14.39 9.51 23.45
N GLY A 683 15.33 10.28 22.93
CA GLY A 683 15.47 10.53 21.49
C GLY A 683 15.78 9.25 20.70
N TYR A 684 16.73 8.43 21.16
CA TYR A 684 17.07 7.17 20.50
C TYR A 684 15.93 6.14 20.59
N ARG A 685 15.23 6.06 21.72
CA ARG A 685 14.02 5.22 21.84
C ARG A 685 12.93 5.69 20.88
N ALA A 686 12.67 6.99 20.83
CA ALA A 686 11.68 7.56 19.91
C ALA A 686 12.03 7.23 18.44
N LEU A 687 13.31 7.21 18.06
CA LEU A 687 13.71 6.79 16.73
C LEU A 687 13.39 5.32 16.47
N THR A 688 13.78 4.42 17.37
CA THR A 688 13.54 2.96 17.18
C THR A 688 12.05 2.59 17.16
N GLU A 689 11.21 3.40 17.82
CA GLU A 689 9.76 3.20 17.84
C GLU A 689 9.06 3.80 16.62
N ARG A 690 9.50 4.97 16.18
CA ARG A 690 8.83 5.72 15.12
C ARG A 690 9.34 5.38 13.72
N PHE A 691 10.63 5.05 13.59
CA PHE A 691 11.32 4.80 12.32
C PHE A 691 12.07 3.46 12.32
N PRO A 692 11.40 2.33 12.57
CA PRO A 692 12.05 1.04 12.79
C PRO A 692 12.77 0.47 11.56
N ASP A 693 12.50 0.97 10.37
CA ASP A 693 13.11 0.61 9.09
C ASP A 693 14.28 1.52 8.69
N ASN A 694 14.60 2.51 9.52
CA ASN A 694 15.65 3.47 9.19
C ASN A 694 17.05 2.89 9.44
N VAL A 695 18.03 3.33 8.65
CA VAL A 695 19.44 2.89 8.76
C VAL A 695 20.07 3.18 10.12
N TRP A 696 19.58 4.15 10.87
CA TRP A 696 20.08 4.56 12.19
C TRP A 696 19.49 3.74 13.34
N VAL A 697 18.58 2.78 13.07
CA VAL A 697 17.89 2.01 14.13
C VAL A 697 18.87 1.17 14.95
N VAL A 698 19.74 0.41 14.30
CA VAL A 698 20.68 -0.48 15.01
C VAL A 698 21.66 0.34 15.85
N GLU A 699 22.18 1.41 15.28
CA GLU A 699 23.03 2.36 15.99
C GLU A 699 22.30 3.00 17.18
N SER A 700 21.00 3.31 17.03
CA SER A 700 20.18 3.86 18.11
C SER A 700 20.01 2.87 19.26
N TYR A 701 19.78 1.58 18.99
CA TYR A 701 19.73 0.55 20.05
C TYR A 701 21.08 0.45 20.80
N TYR A 702 22.19 0.53 20.09
CA TYR A 702 23.51 0.57 20.72
C TYR A 702 23.66 1.81 21.62
N HIS A 703 23.28 2.98 21.13
CA HIS A 703 23.34 4.23 21.90
C HIS A 703 22.35 4.26 23.09
N VAL A 704 21.19 3.58 23.00
CA VAL A 704 20.32 3.32 24.16
C VAL A 704 21.09 2.60 25.25
N GLY A 705 21.88 1.57 24.90
CA GLY A 705 22.74 0.87 25.83
C GLY A 705 23.79 1.78 26.47
N LEU A 706 24.44 2.65 25.65
CA LEU A 706 25.43 3.63 26.15
C LEU A 706 24.80 4.66 27.11
N CYS A 707 23.64 5.22 26.77
CA CYS A 707 22.94 6.18 27.62
C CYS A 707 22.55 5.53 28.95
N LEU A 708 22.03 4.30 28.94
CA LEU A 708 21.66 3.54 30.13
C LEU A 708 22.90 3.26 31.01
N ARG A 709 24.05 2.92 30.40
CA ARG A 709 25.31 2.73 31.11
C ARG A 709 25.77 4.02 31.80
N GLN A 710 25.72 5.17 31.11
CA GLN A 710 26.06 6.48 31.69
C GLN A 710 25.11 6.89 32.82
N LEU A 711 23.86 6.46 32.77
CA LEU A 711 22.86 6.70 33.82
C LEU A 711 22.97 5.72 35.00
N GLY A 712 23.93 4.78 34.99
CA GLY A 712 24.11 3.77 36.04
C GLY A 712 23.07 2.62 35.96
N ARG A 713 22.21 2.58 34.96
CA ARG A 713 21.15 1.56 34.75
C ARG A 713 21.75 0.30 34.10
N LEU A 714 22.73 -0.33 34.79
CA LEU A 714 23.58 -1.37 34.19
C LEU A 714 22.82 -2.63 33.75
N ARG A 715 21.75 -3.03 34.46
CA ARG A 715 20.92 -4.19 34.05
C ARG A 715 20.26 -3.93 32.69
N GLU A 716 19.69 -2.77 32.51
CA GLU A 716 19.01 -2.38 31.28
C GLU A 716 20.02 -2.13 30.13
N ALA A 717 21.18 -1.52 30.45
CA ALA A 717 22.26 -1.38 29.48
C ALA A 717 22.70 -2.74 28.91
N LYS A 718 22.87 -3.74 29.79
CA LYS A 718 23.22 -5.10 29.41
C LYS A 718 22.14 -5.74 28.52
N ALA A 719 20.85 -5.53 28.83
CA ALA A 719 19.74 -6.01 28.02
C ALA A 719 19.74 -5.34 26.63
N ALA A 720 19.95 -4.02 26.56
CA ALA A 720 20.01 -3.28 25.29
C ALA A 720 21.17 -3.75 24.40
N PHE A 721 22.38 -3.94 24.95
CA PHE A 721 23.53 -4.46 24.19
C PHE A 721 23.30 -5.91 23.74
N ARG A 722 22.72 -6.77 24.59
CA ARG A 722 22.34 -8.13 24.20
C ARG A 722 21.32 -8.13 23.05
N TYR A 723 20.36 -7.23 23.10
CA TYR A 723 19.39 -7.08 22.02
C TYR A 723 20.09 -6.79 20.69
N VAL A 724 21.06 -5.85 20.66
CA VAL A 724 21.84 -5.55 19.45
C VAL A 724 22.60 -6.77 18.96
N THR A 725 23.29 -7.51 19.85
CA THR A 725 24.09 -8.69 19.46
C THR A 725 23.25 -9.86 18.95
N LEU A 726 22.06 -10.04 19.50
CA LEU A 726 21.19 -11.16 19.14
C LEU A 726 20.30 -10.86 17.93
N SER A 727 19.78 -9.62 17.84
CA SER A 727 18.88 -9.24 16.78
C SER A 727 19.56 -8.77 15.48
N TYR A 728 20.82 -8.31 15.59
CA TYR A 728 21.60 -7.75 14.48
C TYR A 728 23.04 -8.27 14.42
N PRO A 729 23.28 -9.59 14.44
CA PRO A 729 24.63 -10.17 14.65
C PRO A 729 25.65 -9.77 13.59
N GLU A 730 25.23 -9.53 12.35
CA GLU A 730 26.10 -9.15 11.24
C GLU A 730 26.33 -7.61 11.13
N ASN A 731 25.62 -6.83 11.93
CA ASN A 731 25.78 -5.39 11.90
C ASN A 731 27.02 -4.98 12.71
N ARG A 732 27.80 -4.01 12.19
CA ARG A 732 29.00 -3.51 12.89
C ARG A 732 28.75 -3.13 14.37
N TRP A 733 27.54 -2.66 14.68
CA TRP A 733 27.16 -2.27 16.04
C TRP A 733 27.02 -3.48 16.99
N ALA A 734 26.83 -4.69 16.47
CA ALA A 734 26.85 -5.91 17.30
C ALA A 734 28.26 -6.19 17.85
N GLY A 735 29.31 -5.92 17.08
CA GLY A 735 30.69 -5.99 17.55
C GLY A 735 30.94 -5.02 18.71
N PHE A 736 30.58 -3.75 18.52
CA PHE A 736 30.69 -2.74 19.58
C PHE A 736 29.86 -3.08 20.82
N ALA A 737 28.64 -3.60 20.66
CA ALA A 737 27.79 -4.03 21.76
C ALA A 737 28.40 -5.23 22.52
N THR A 738 29.04 -6.17 21.81
CA THR A 738 29.76 -7.30 22.42
C THR A 738 30.91 -6.82 23.30
N ASP A 739 31.65 -5.81 22.85
CA ASP A 739 32.76 -5.24 23.65
C ASP A 739 32.24 -4.52 24.88
N GLN A 740 31.12 -3.79 24.77
CA GLN A 740 30.46 -3.21 25.94
C GLN A 740 30.00 -4.28 26.96
N LEU A 741 29.49 -5.42 26.48
CA LEU A 741 29.10 -6.53 27.34
C LEU A 741 30.30 -7.17 28.08
N LYS A 742 31.47 -7.28 27.41
CA LYS A 742 32.72 -7.74 28.03
C LYS A 742 33.15 -6.77 29.13
N GLN A 743 33.16 -5.48 28.84
CA GLN A 743 33.53 -4.41 29.84
C GLN A 743 32.62 -4.46 31.05
N LEU A 744 31.29 -4.56 30.87
CA LEU A 744 30.31 -4.65 31.97
C LEU A 744 30.50 -5.92 32.81
N ARG A 745 30.95 -7.03 32.22
CA ARG A 745 31.29 -8.26 32.98
C ARG A 745 32.54 -8.07 33.83
N GLU A 746 33.56 -7.46 33.28
CA GLU A 746 34.82 -7.21 34.00
C GLU A 746 34.63 -6.21 35.15
N GLU A 747 33.89 -5.11 34.94
CA GLU A 747 33.51 -4.17 35.98
C GLU A 747 32.76 -4.84 37.14
N ALA A 748 31.83 -5.78 36.80
CA ALA A 748 31.08 -6.52 37.80
C ALA A 748 31.99 -7.51 38.58
N ARG A 749 32.98 -8.11 37.91
CA ARG A 749 33.97 -9.00 38.54
C ARG A 749 34.85 -8.21 39.54
N VAL A 750 35.40 -7.07 39.09
CA VAL A 750 36.24 -6.20 39.93
C VAL A 750 35.47 -5.70 41.16
N ARG A 751 34.17 -5.35 41.02
CA ARG A 751 33.35 -4.96 42.17
C ARG A 751 33.13 -6.09 43.16
N ARG A 752 32.99 -7.37 42.68
CA ARG A 752 32.86 -8.54 43.56
C ARG A 752 34.13 -8.93 44.32
N THR A 753 35.31 -8.55 43.74
CA THR A 753 36.61 -8.85 44.39
C THR A 753 37.05 -7.74 45.35
N ARG A 754 36.41 -6.57 45.33
CA ARG A 754 36.71 -5.42 46.19
C ARG A 754 35.68 -5.22 47.33
N GLY A 755 34.55 -5.89 47.34
CA GLY A 755 33.56 -5.93 48.39
C GLY A 755 33.45 -7.35 49.01
#